data_c07abdd4dd3ef0c881ff138fe45213ed
#
_entry.id   c07abdd4dd3ef0c881ff138fe45213ed
#
_cell.length_a   1.000
_cell.length_b   1.000
_cell.length_c   1.000
_cell.angle_alpha   90.00
_cell.angle_beta   90.00
_cell.angle_gamma   90.00
#
_symmetry.space_group_name_H-M   'P 1'
#
loop_
_entity.id
_entity.type
_entity.pdbx_description
1 polymer ?
#
loop_
_entity_poly.entity_id
_entity_poly.type
_entity_poly.pdbx_seq_one_letter_code
_entity_poly.pdbx_strand_id
1 'polypeptide(L)'
;MDFEQWKEFKSGDWQSEINVRDFIQHNYTPYEGGSEFLSQPTEKTKKLWNEILELYKKEKEAGGVLDIDTKTPSMVDAYDAGYIDKDIEEIVGLQTDAPLKRAIMPFGGIKIVEKSCEAYGRKVDPEIEKIFHGIRKTHNDGVFDVYTPDVRRARSNKLLTGLPDGYGRGRIIGDYRRVALYGVDVLIEDKKHQLEEIDEDDLTSDIIELREEISEQIKALNSLKSMASKYGFDISVPAKNAKEAIQWLYFGYLGAIKDQNGAAMSLGRTSTFLDIYIQRDIENGVLTEEKAQELIDHFVMKLRLVRFLRTPEYNELFSGDPVWVTESIGGMGIDGRTLVTKNSFRILHTLQNLGPAPEPNLTVLWSTRLPEEFKKFATGLSIKTSAIQYENDDLMRITLGDDYGIACCVSPMKIGKQMQFFGARANLAKTLLYAINGGKDEVSGKQVAPMFEPITTEYLDYDEVMSKYDQMMDYVAKIYIKALNCIHFMHDKYSYEALEMALHDKDVFRTMACGIAGLSVAADSLSAIKYAKVKVIRNEQGLAVDYQIEGDFPKFGNDDDRVDKIAVDLVRCFDEKLRKYKSYKNAKQTLSILTITSNVVYGKATGNTPDGRRQGAPFGPGANPLHGRDTNGALAVMNSIAKLPFDSAEDGISFTFAITPDTLGKTDEEKVTNLVNMLDGYFAQSGHHINVNVFHRELLLDAMEHPEKYPQLTIRVSGYAVKFTSLTREQQLDVINRTIHEKI
;
A
#
# COMPACT_ATOMS: atom_id res chain seq x y z
N MET A 1 14.81 -4.63 32.83
CA MET A 1 15.13 -3.19 32.59
C MET A 1 14.31 -2.34 33.55
N ASP A 2 14.85 -1.26 34.08
CA ASP A 2 14.12 -0.35 34.98
C ASP A 2 14.44 1.09 34.62
N PHE A 3 13.47 1.77 33.99
CA PHE A 3 13.60 3.15 33.55
C PHE A 3 12.62 4.05 34.31
N GLU A 4 13.06 5.25 34.68
CA GLU A 4 12.23 6.27 35.34
C GLU A 4 10.96 6.58 34.48
N GLN A 5 11.10 6.57 33.18
CA GLN A 5 10.04 6.84 32.23
C GLN A 5 8.90 5.81 32.25
N TRP A 6 9.15 4.63 32.84
CA TRP A 6 8.18 3.53 32.90
C TRP A 6 7.37 3.47 34.19
N LYS A 7 7.78 4.22 35.23
CA LYS A 7 7.21 4.10 36.60
C LYS A 7 5.71 4.34 36.68
N GLU A 8 5.15 5.15 35.79
CA GLU A 8 3.72 5.45 35.78
C GLU A 8 2.88 4.45 34.95
N PHE A 9 3.52 3.49 34.29
CA PHE A 9 2.84 2.47 33.52
C PHE A 9 2.66 1.18 34.29
N LYS A 10 1.60 0.44 33.99
CA LYS A 10 1.35 -0.89 34.55
C LYS A 10 2.40 -1.88 34.04
N SER A 11 2.96 -2.65 34.96
CA SER A 11 3.96 -3.66 34.65
C SER A 11 3.41 -4.79 33.79
N GLY A 12 4.31 -5.41 33.04
CA GLY A 12 4.03 -6.56 32.17
C GLY A 12 5.33 -7.17 31.64
N ASP A 13 5.21 -8.15 30.78
CA ASP A 13 6.35 -8.81 30.14
C ASP A 13 7.17 -7.83 29.28
N TRP A 14 6.54 -6.77 28.79
CA TRP A 14 7.17 -5.70 28.01
C TRP A 14 8.36 -5.02 28.72
N GLN A 15 8.47 -5.13 30.06
CA GLN A 15 9.60 -4.57 30.81
C GLN A 15 10.86 -5.47 30.79
N SER A 16 10.69 -6.75 30.47
CA SER A 16 11.77 -7.73 30.45
C SER A 16 12.16 -8.16 29.04
N GLU A 17 11.26 -8.05 28.08
CA GLU A 17 11.46 -8.36 26.68
C GLU A 17 10.87 -7.27 25.76
N ILE A 18 11.25 -7.25 24.49
CA ILE A 18 10.67 -6.32 23.51
C ILE A 18 9.26 -6.80 23.12
N ASN A 19 8.23 -6.25 23.75
CA ASN A 19 6.84 -6.64 23.57
C ASN A 19 5.88 -5.45 23.65
N VAL A 20 5.79 -4.68 22.56
CA VAL A 20 4.95 -3.48 22.49
C VAL A 20 3.46 -3.83 22.65
N ARG A 21 3.04 -5.00 22.14
CA ARG A 21 1.65 -5.44 22.29
C ARG A 21 1.29 -5.62 23.75
N ASP A 22 2.14 -6.25 24.56
CA ASP A 22 1.91 -6.43 26.00
C ASP A 22 1.80 -5.09 26.73
N PHE A 23 2.67 -4.13 26.40
CA PHE A 23 2.56 -2.75 26.90
C PHE A 23 1.19 -2.14 26.59
N ILE A 24 0.73 -2.23 25.33
CA ILE A 24 -0.58 -1.69 24.94
C ILE A 24 -1.69 -2.36 25.74
N GLN A 25 -1.73 -3.67 25.80
CA GLN A 25 -2.79 -4.43 26.46
C GLN A 25 -2.95 -4.06 27.96
N HIS A 26 -1.86 -3.76 28.64
CA HIS A 26 -1.89 -3.37 30.04
C HIS A 26 -2.24 -1.90 30.29
N ASN A 27 -1.95 -1.01 29.33
CA ASN A 27 -1.92 0.43 29.60
C ASN A 27 -2.95 1.28 28.83
N TYR A 28 -3.52 0.78 27.73
CA TYR A 28 -4.48 1.59 26.97
C TYR A 28 -5.86 1.63 27.64
N THR A 29 -6.59 2.70 27.36
CA THR A 29 -7.97 2.89 27.78
C THR A 29 -8.89 2.92 26.56
N PRO A 30 -9.77 1.93 26.39
CA PRO A 30 -10.78 1.96 25.33
C PRO A 30 -11.67 3.19 25.45
N TYR A 31 -12.09 3.74 24.30
CA TYR A 31 -12.97 4.90 24.26
C TYR A 31 -14.21 4.60 23.43
N GLU A 32 -15.38 4.77 24.04
CA GLU A 32 -16.69 4.51 23.43
C GLU A 32 -17.56 5.78 23.30
N GLY A 33 -17.01 6.93 23.74
CA GLY A 33 -17.70 8.22 23.69
C GLY A 33 -17.65 8.88 22.31
N GLY A 34 -18.22 10.09 22.22
CA GLY A 34 -18.27 10.90 21.03
C GLY A 34 -17.01 11.73 20.75
N SER A 35 -17.14 12.68 19.84
CA SER A 35 -16.05 13.51 19.33
C SER A 35 -15.94 14.90 19.97
N GLU A 36 -16.66 15.17 21.05
CA GLU A 36 -16.80 16.50 21.65
C GLU A 36 -15.50 17.06 22.25
N PHE A 37 -14.55 16.20 22.59
CA PHE A 37 -13.24 16.59 23.10
C PHE A 37 -12.27 17.11 22.03
N LEU A 38 -12.58 16.90 20.74
CA LEU A 38 -11.73 17.29 19.61
C LEU A 38 -11.61 18.81 19.50
N SER A 39 -10.42 19.28 19.23
CA SER A 39 -10.09 20.70 19.17
C SER A 39 -9.87 21.16 17.74
N GLN A 40 -10.25 22.42 17.48
CA GLN A 40 -9.91 23.10 16.23
C GLN A 40 -8.39 23.32 16.13
N PRO A 41 -7.83 23.51 14.93
CA PRO A 41 -6.41 23.74 14.75
C PRO A 41 -5.97 25.01 15.49
N THR A 42 -4.85 24.90 16.23
CA THR A 42 -4.23 26.07 16.92
C THR A 42 -3.68 27.07 15.90
N GLU A 43 -3.32 28.27 16.37
CA GLU A 43 -2.69 29.28 15.51
C GLU A 43 -1.32 28.80 14.97
N LYS A 44 -0.55 28.03 15.76
CA LYS A 44 0.67 27.38 15.27
C LYS A 44 0.38 26.39 14.15
N THR A 45 -0.61 25.51 14.33
CA THR A 45 -1.05 24.54 13.33
C THR A 45 -1.46 25.25 12.03
N LYS A 46 -2.29 26.30 12.12
CA LYS A 46 -2.72 27.09 10.96
C LYS A 46 -1.56 27.75 10.23
N LYS A 47 -0.64 28.38 10.96
CA LYS A 47 0.52 29.03 10.38
C LYS A 47 1.41 28.03 9.65
N LEU A 48 1.79 26.95 10.32
CA LEU A 48 2.65 25.91 9.74
C LEU A 48 2.00 25.24 8.52
N TRP A 49 0.70 24.96 8.60
CA TRP A 49 -0.03 24.36 7.48
C TRP A 49 -0.10 25.28 6.26
N ASN A 50 -0.30 26.59 6.46
CA ASN A 50 -0.27 27.55 5.38
C ASN A 50 1.10 27.62 4.69
N GLU A 51 2.21 27.54 5.43
CA GLU A 51 3.56 27.47 4.86
C GLU A 51 3.73 26.20 4.01
N ILE A 52 3.22 25.06 4.47
CA ILE A 52 3.24 23.81 3.70
C ILE A 52 2.40 23.91 2.42
N LEU A 53 1.22 24.53 2.48
CA LEU A 53 0.40 24.76 1.29
C LEU A 53 1.10 25.65 0.25
N GLU A 54 1.85 26.67 0.68
CA GLU A 54 2.66 27.49 -0.22
C GLU A 54 3.83 26.69 -0.83
N LEU A 55 4.43 25.76 -0.06
CA LEU A 55 5.44 24.84 -0.60
C LEU A 55 4.84 23.88 -1.65
N TYR A 56 3.65 23.36 -1.45
CA TYR A 56 2.96 22.51 -2.45
C TYR A 56 2.63 23.30 -3.72
N LYS A 57 2.26 24.56 -3.59
CA LYS A 57 2.04 25.43 -4.74
C LYS A 57 3.31 25.62 -5.55
N LYS A 58 4.44 25.93 -4.89
CA LYS A 58 5.76 26.04 -5.53
C LYS A 58 6.20 24.72 -6.18
N GLU A 59 5.98 23.56 -5.52
CA GLU A 59 6.28 22.24 -6.08
C GLU A 59 5.49 22.00 -7.38
N LYS A 60 4.20 22.35 -7.40
CA LYS A 60 3.35 22.25 -8.59
C LYS A 60 3.83 23.19 -9.71
N GLU A 61 4.16 24.43 -9.40
CA GLU A 61 4.67 25.43 -10.36
C GLU A 61 6.03 25.01 -10.95
N ALA A 62 6.85 24.27 -10.17
CA ALA A 62 8.12 23.69 -10.61
C ALA A 62 7.97 22.37 -11.41
N GLY A 63 6.74 22.01 -11.80
CA GLY A 63 6.50 20.78 -12.58
C GLY A 63 6.43 19.50 -11.74
N GLY A 64 6.12 19.59 -10.44
CA GLY A 64 5.90 18.47 -9.53
C GLY A 64 7.13 18.06 -8.70
N VAL A 65 8.28 18.65 -8.92
CA VAL A 65 9.50 18.46 -8.12
C VAL A 65 10.13 19.81 -7.82
N LEU A 66 10.16 20.22 -6.56
CA LEU A 66 10.65 21.51 -6.14
C LEU A 66 12.18 21.61 -6.24
N ASP A 67 12.89 20.63 -5.68
CA ASP A 67 14.35 20.55 -5.71
C ASP A 67 14.84 19.10 -5.58
N ILE A 68 16.08 18.85 -6.04
CA ILE A 68 16.73 17.54 -5.99
C ILE A 68 18.17 17.73 -5.51
N ASP A 69 18.54 16.99 -4.46
CA ASP A 69 19.95 16.81 -4.12
C ASP A 69 20.56 15.72 -5.02
N THR A 70 21.42 16.11 -5.93
CA THR A 70 22.06 15.20 -6.90
C THR A 70 23.42 14.68 -6.44
N LYS A 71 23.87 15.06 -5.24
CA LYS A 71 25.22 14.79 -4.72
C LYS A 71 25.24 13.83 -3.54
N THR A 72 24.21 13.89 -2.70
CA THR A 72 24.17 13.13 -1.44
C THR A 72 23.23 11.93 -1.59
N PRO A 73 23.76 10.69 -1.68
CA PRO A 73 22.89 9.49 -1.57
C PRO A 73 22.17 9.49 -0.24
N SER A 74 20.87 9.21 -0.27
CA SER A 74 20.08 9.16 0.95
C SER A 74 20.54 8.00 1.83
N MET A 75 20.82 8.32 3.09
CA MET A 75 21.10 7.40 4.20
C MET A 75 20.51 8.02 5.47
N VAL A 76 20.36 7.24 6.53
CA VAL A 76 19.67 7.64 7.76
C VAL A 76 20.16 9.00 8.30
N ASP A 77 21.47 9.20 8.39
CA ASP A 77 22.10 10.41 8.95
C ASP A 77 22.90 11.25 7.94
N ALA A 78 22.60 11.10 6.64
CA ALA A 78 23.34 11.79 5.58
C ALA A 78 23.16 13.32 5.57
N TYR A 79 22.03 13.80 6.07
CA TYR A 79 21.67 15.21 6.03
C TYR A 79 21.77 15.89 7.39
N ASP A 80 22.01 17.19 7.39
CA ASP A 80 21.83 18.04 8.57
C ASP A 80 20.33 18.22 8.88
N ALA A 81 20.02 18.77 10.06
CA ALA A 81 18.65 18.98 10.49
C ALA A 81 17.93 20.00 9.60
N GLY A 82 16.85 19.58 8.95
CA GLY A 82 15.98 20.43 8.15
C GLY A 82 14.67 20.76 8.86
N TYR A 83 14.15 21.95 8.62
CA TYR A 83 12.90 22.44 9.22
C TYR A 83 12.02 23.12 8.17
N ILE A 84 10.73 23.22 8.45
CA ILE A 84 9.81 24.11 7.76
C ILE A 84 9.89 25.48 8.40
N ASP A 85 9.54 25.58 9.70
CA ASP A 85 9.73 26.72 10.58
C ASP A 85 10.14 26.21 11.96
N LYS A 86 11.44 26.34 12.29
CA LYS A 86 12.03 25.78 13.52
C LYS A 86 11.38 26.32 14.80
N ASP A 87 10.82 27.53 14.77
CA ASP A 87 10.29 28.19 15.94
C ASP A 87 8.88 27.74 16.31
N ILE A 88 8.16 27.11 15.37
CA ILE A 88 6.77 26.71 15.60
C ILE A 88 6.51 25.21 15.45
N GLU A 89 7.41 24.46 14.85
CA GLU A 89 7.26 23.01 14.70
C GLU A 89 7.29 22.31 16.06
N GLU A 90 6.23 21.58 16.38
CA GLU A 90 6.20 20.72 17.59
C GLU A 90 6.82 19.34 17.34
N ILE A 91 6.66 18.82 16.14
CA ILE A 91 7.32 17.59 15.65
C ILE A 91 8.27 17.97 14.52
N VAL A 92 9.54 17.57 14.63
CA VAL A 92 10.60 17.98 13.70
C VAL A 92 11.13 16.77 12.92
N GLY A 93 11.80 17.05 11.81
CA GLY A 93 12.44 16.04 10.96
C GLY A 93 11.97 16.12 9.51
N LEU A 94 12.94 16.14 8.58
CA LEU A 94 12.74 16.12 7.14
C LEU A 94 13.63 15.03 6.51
N GLN A 95 13.26 14.55 5.32
CA GLN A 95 14.07 13.58 4.57
C GLN A 95 15.43 14.13 4.16
N THR A 96 15.50 15.45 3.95
CA THR A 96 16.72 16.18 3.61
C THR A 96 16.85 17.41 4.53
N ASP A 97 17.80 18.28 4.27
CA ASP A 97 18.01 19.54 4.98
C ASP A 97 17.00 20.65 4.62
N ALA A 98 16.11 20.40 3.65
CA ALA A 98 15.07 21.35 3.24
C ALA A 98 13.74 20.67 2.90
N PRO A 99 12.59 21.35 3.13
CA PRO A 99 11.28 20.77 2.84
C PRO A 99 11.08 20.54 1.34
N LEU A 100 10.48 19.39 0.99
CA LEU A 100 10.20 18.94 -0.38
C LEU A 100 11.43 18.83 -1.32
N LYS A 101 12.64 18.96 -0.80
CA LYS A 101 13.86 18.64 -1.54
C LYS A 101 14.04 17.12 -1.56
N ARG A 102 14.13 16.53 -2.75
CA ARG A 102 14.21 15.08 -2.93
C ARG A 102 15.66 14.61 -2.89
N ALA A 103 15.89 13.49 -2.22
CA ALA A 103 17.18 12.81 -2.19
C ALA A 103 17.30 11.80 -3.33
N ILE A 104 18.50 11.60 -3.85
CA ILE A 104 18.81 10.49 -4.73
C ILE A 104 19.03 9.21 -3.93
N MET A 105 18.57 8.07 -4.45
CA MET A 105 18.70 6.75 -3.83
C MET A 105 19.30 5.74 -4.82
N PRO A 106 20.62 5.84 -5.12
CA PRO A 106 21.25 5.08 -6.19
C PRO A 106 21.47 3.59 -5.87
N PHE A 107 21.34 3.17 -4.61
CA PHE A 107 21.50 1.76 -4.20
C PHE A 107 20.53 0.83 -4.94
N GLY A 108 19.31 1.28 -5.19
CA GLY A 108 18.32 0.57 -5.98
C GLY A 108 18.65 0.54 -7.48
N GLY A 109 19.15 1.66 -8.04
CA GLY A 109 19.47 1.74 -9.45
C GLY A 109 19.96 3.11 -9.89
N ILE A 110 21.23 3.23 -10.27
CA ILE A 110 21.80 4.52 -10.72
C ILE A 110 21.13 5.01 -12.01
N LYS A 111 20.86 4.13 -12.99
CA LYS A 111 20.20 4.49 -14.26
C LYS A 111 18.78 5.05 -14.05
N ILE A 112 18.10 4.63 -12.98
CA ILE A 112 16.78 5.14 -12.63
C ILE A 112 16.91 6.53 -12.03
N VAL A 113 17.92 6.76 -11.17
CA VAL A 113 18.22 8.09 -10.62
C VAL A 113 18.59 9.06 -11.73
N GLU A 114 19.45 8.67 -12.68
CA GLU A 114 19.81 9.49 -13.84
C GLU A 114 18.59 9.92 -14.65
N LYS A 115 17.73 8.97 -15.03
CA LYS A 115 16.48 9.26 -15.74
C LYS A 115 15.54 10.17 -14.96
N SER A 116 15.43 9.95 -13.64
CA SER A 116 14.59 10.80 -12.80
C SER A 116 15.14 12.22 -12.71
N CYS A 117 16.45 12.39 -12.54
CA CYS A 117 17.09 13.69 -12.53
C CYS A 117 16.94 14.41 -13.90
N GLU A 118 17.19 13.70 -15.00
CA GLU A 118 17.06 14.22 -16.36
C GLU A 118 15.65 14.73 -16.68
N ALA A 119 14.62 13.97 -16.25
CA ALA A 119 13.21 14.32 -16.45
C ALA A 119 12.84 15.68 -15.81
N TYR A 120 13.56 16.08 -14.77
CA TYR A 120 13.39 17.37 -14.07
C TYR A 120 14.53 18.35 -14.35
N GLY A 121 15.29 18.17 -15.44
CA GLY A 121 16.35 19.10 -15.88
C GLY A 121 17.58 19.13 -14.97
N ARG A 122 17.85 18.06 -14.23
CA ARG A 122 19.01 17.92 -13.33
C ARG A 122 19.97 16.84 -13.86
N LYS A 123 21.21 16.88 -13.39
CA LYS A 123 22.22 15.85 -13.65
C LYS A 123 22.75 15.32 -12.33
N VAL A 124 22.97 14.03 -12.26
CA VAL A 124 23.65 13.39 -11.12
C VAL A 124 25.09 13.87 -11.04
N ASP A 125 25.63 13.98 -9.84
CA ASP A 125 27.03 14.35 -9.64
C ASP A 125 27.95 13.28 -10.26
N PRO A 126 29.00 13.68 -11.01
CA PRO A 126 29.91 12.74 -11.68
C PRO A 126 30.63 11.74 -10.75
N GLU A 127 30.87 12.11 -9.49
CA GLU A 127 31.48 11.18 -8.52
C GLU A 127 30.47 10.07 -8.14
N ILE A 128 29.20 10.39 -7.97
CA ILE A 128 28.14 9.41 -7.72
C ILE A 128 27.97 8.48 -8.93
N GLU A 129 27.93 9.02 -10.14
CA GLU A 129 27.90 8.20 -11.37
C GLU A 129 29.09 7.25 -11.42
N LYS A 130 30.31 7.73 -11.15
CA LYS A 130 31.52 6.92 -11.14
C LYS A 130 31.46 5.77 -10.11
N ILE A 131 30.97 6.06 -8.90
CA ILE A 131 30.87 5.05 -7.83
C ILE A 131 29.84 3.96 -8.23
N PHE A 132 28.65 4.35 -8.64
CA PHE A 132 27.55 3.39 -8.86
C PHE A 132 27.54 2.74 -10.25
N HIS A 133 28.30 3.25 -11.22
CA HIS A 133 28.56 2.54 -12.48
C HIS A 133 29.83 1.70 -12.46
N GLY A 134 30.88 2.17 -11.74
CA GLY A 134 32.21 1.57 -11.85
C GLY A 134 32.69 0.76 -10.65
N ILE A 135 32.19 1.05 -9.44
CA ILE A 135 32.70 0.49 -8.19
C ILE A 135 31.66 -0.34 -7.46
N ARG A 136 30.45 0.20 -7.30
CA ARG A 136 29.37 -0.43 -6.53
C ARG A 136 28.22 -0.86 -7.43
N LYS A 137 27.95 -2.17 -7.45
CA LYS A 137 26.78 -2.71 -8.14
C LYS A 137 25.48 -2.32 -7.43
N THR A 138 24.43 -2.02 -8.19
CA THR A 138 23.12 -1.70 -7.67
C THR A 138 22.17 -2.91 -7.70
N HIS A 139 21.07 -2.83 -6.97
CA HIS A 139 20.01 -3.83 -7.01
C HIS A 139 19.50 -4.05 -8.46
N ASN A 140 19.23 -2.97 -9.19
CA ASN A 140 18.76 -3.02 -10.57
C ASN A 140 19.75 -3.73 -11.50
N ASP A 141 21.05 -3.42 -11.40
CA ASP A 141 22.07 -4.10 -12.20
C ASP A 141 22.09 -5.59 -11.90
N GLY A 142 22.06 -5.97 -10.60
CA GLY A 142 22.04 -7.37 -10.17
C GLY A 142 20.84 -8.14 -10.74
N VAL A 143 19.64 -7.57 -10.66
CA VAL A 143 18.42 -8.18 -11.18
C VAL A 143 18.53 -8.38 -12.70
N PHE A 144 18.94 -7.34 -13.44
CA PHE A 144 19.04 -7.43 -14.90
C PHE A 144 20.18 -8.34 -15.39
N ASP A 145 21.21 -8.58 -14.59
CA ASP A 145 22.24 -9.57 -14.94
C ASP A 145 21.70 -11.02 -14.91
N VAL A 146 20.75 -11.31 -14.03
CA VAL A 146 20.25 -12.69 -13.81
C VAL A 146 18.88 -12.98 -14.39
N TYR A 147 18.13 -11.97 -14.82
CA TYR A 147 16.82 -12.18 -15.45
C TYR A 147 16.94 -13.08 -16.68
N THR A 148 16.20 -14.17 -16.66
CA THR A 148 16.13 -15.09 -17.79
C THR A 148 15.35 -14.47 -18.96
N PRO A 149 15.57 -14.95 -20.22
CA PRO A 149 14.89 -14.41 -21.39
C PRO A 149 13.35 -14.46 -21.32
N ASP A 150 12.78 -15.48 -20.68
CA ASP A 150 11.32 -15.62 -20.48
C ASP A 150 10.78 -14.55 -19.52
N VAL A 151 11.46 -14.28 -18.41
CA VAL A 151 11.09 -13.19 -17.48
C VAL A 151 11.16 -11.83 -18.19
N ARG A 152 12.23 -11.58 -18.98
CA ARG A 152 12.36 -10.33 -19.73
C ARG A 152 11.24 -10.15 -20.76
N ARG A 153 10.85 -11.22 -21.49
CA ARG A 153 9.72 -11.18 -22.42
C ARG A 153 8.39 -10.92 -21.69
N ALA A 154 8.13 -11.60 -20.59
CA ALA A 154 6.91 -11.41 -19.80
C ALA A 154 6.78 -9.97 -19.27
N ARG A 155 7.89 -9.38 -18.80
CA ARG A 155 7.97 -7.99 -18.33
C ARG A 155 7.71 -6.99 -19.47
N SER A 156 8.42 -7.13 -20.59
CA SER A 156 8.31 -6.19 -21.72
C SER A 156 6.94 -6.20 -22.39
N ASN A 157 6.25 -7.35 -22.40
CA ASN A 157 4.91 -7.48 -22.98
C ASN A 157 3.77 -7.31 -21.95
N LYS A 158 4.09 -6.82 -20.74
CA LYS A 158 3.10 -6.52 -19.69
C LYS A 158 2.27 -7.73 -19.23
N LEU A 159 2.81 -8.94 -19.38
CA LEU A 159 2.26 -10.15 -18.75
C LEU A 159 2.52 -10.11 -17.23
N LEU A 160 3.72 -9.65 -16.84
CA LEU A 160 4.07 -9.25 -15.46
C LEU A 160 4.33 -7.75 -15.43
N THR A 161 3.75 -7.03 -14.47
CA THR A 161 3.83 -5.55 -14.40
C THR A 161 4.08 -5.07 -12.97
N GLY A 162 4.89 -4.01 -12.83
CA GLY A 162 5.18 -3.38 -11.53
C GLY A 162 6.20 -4.16 -10.69
N LEU A 163 7.07 -4.94 -11.33
CA LEU A 163 8.16 -5.64 -10.65
C LEU A 163 9.10 -4.64 -9.97
N PRO A 164 9.44 -4.82 -8.66
CA PRO A 164 10.33 -3.92 -7.91
C PRO A 164 11.81 -4.18 -8.26
N ASP A 165 12.14 -4.10 -9.54
CA ASP A 165 13.47 -4.40 -10.08
C ASP A 165 14.41 -3.20 -10.14
N GLY A 166 14.00 -2.03 -9.63
CA GLY A 166 14.80 -0.81 -9.69
C GLY A 166 14.53 0.20 -8.59
N TYR A 167 13.67 -0.15 -7.62
CA TYR A 167 13.37 0.68 -6.45
C TYR A 167 13.31 -0.20 -5.20
N GLY A 168 13.14 0.41 -4.02
CA GLY A 168 13.13 -0.28 -2.75
C GLY A 168 12.01 -1.31 -2.64
N ARG A 169 12.22 -2.32 -1.80
CA ARG A 169 11.29 -3.45 -1.62
C ARG A 169 9.90 -3.01 -1.20
N GLY A 170 9.81 -2.12 -0.19
CA GLY A 170 8.54 -1.72 0.40
C GLY A 170 7.81 -2.87 1.10
N ARG A 171 6.59 -2.59 1.57
CA ARG A 171 5.74 -3.55 2.28
C ARG A 171 6.40 -4.23 3.47
N ILE A 172 7.14 -3.44 4.23
CA ILE A 172 7.68 -3.76 5.53
C ILE A 172 7.13 -2.73 6.49
N ILE A 173 6.66 -3.15 7.65
CA ILE A 173 6.23 -2.25 8.72
C ILE A 173 7.17 -2.47 9.89
N GLY A 174 8.17 -1.60 10.03
CA GLY A 174 8.99 -1.56 11.22
C GLY A 174 8.15 -1.23 12.44
N ASP A 175 8.42 -1.85 13.59
CA ASP A 175 7.72 -1.45 14.81
C ASP A 175 8.34 -0.17 15.39
N TYR A 176 7.99 0.97 14.79
CA TYR A 176 8.50 2.30 15.16
C TYR A 176 8.14 2.67 16.61
N ARG A 177 7.13 2.04 17.20
CA ARG A 177 6.73 2.20 18.61
C ARG A 177 7.85 1.75 19.58
N ARG A 178 8.71 0.79 19.14
CA ARG A 178 9.86 0.32 19.93
C ARG A 178 10.82 1.44 20.25
N VAL A 179 11.05 2.38 19.34
CA VAL A 179 11.95 3.53 19.56
C VAL A 179 11.42 4.40 20.70
N ALA A 180 10.11 4.64 20.75
CA ALA A 180 9.49 5.43 21.82
C ALA A 180 9.46 4.70 23.15
N LEU A 181 9.12 3.40 23.16
CA LEU A 181 8.93 2.64 24.39
C LEU A 181 10.26 2.27 25.07
N TYR A 182 11.27 1.88 24.29
CA TYR A 182 12.52 1.32 24.80
C TYR A 182 13.72 2.25 24.69
N GLY A 183 13.71 3.18 23.72
CA GLY A 183 14.91 3.89 23.31
C GLY A 183 15.86 3.02 22.49
N VAL A 184 16.76 3.66 21.75
CA VAL A 184 17.60 2.96 20.76
C VAL A 184 18.68 2.10 21.42
N ASP A 185 19.17 2.45 22.62
CA ASP A 185 20.24 1.67 23.26
C ASP A 185 19.75 0.27 23.68
N VAL A 186 18.51 0.15 24.13
CA VAL A 186 17.91 -1.16 24.44
C VAL A 186 17.78 -2.00 23.17
N LEU A 187 17.38 -1.38 22.05
CA LEU A 187 17.27 -2.10 20.77
C LEU A 187 18.63 -2.57 20.25
N ILE A 188 19.69 -1.78 20.46
CA ILE A 188 21.06 -2.17 20.12
C ILE A 188 21.53 -3.37 20.96
N GLU A 189 21.28 -3.32 22.28
CA GLU A 189 21.63 -4.44 23.17
C GLU A 189 20.87 -5.72 22.79
N ASP A 190 19.59 -5.62 22.49
CA ASP A 190 18.81 -6.77 22.00
C ASP A 190 19.43 -7.38 20.73
N LYS A 191 19.84 -6.55 19.74
CA LYS A 191 20.51 -7.03 18.54
C LYS A 191 21.88 -7.66 18.81
N LYS A 192 22.63 -7.16 19.78
CA LYS A 192 23.90 -7.80 20.23
C LYS A 192 23.65 -9.18 20.84
N HIS A 193 22.63 -9.29 21.70
CA HIS A 193 22.23 -10.59 22.26
C HIS A 193 21.80 -11.57 21.15
N GLN A 194 21.06 -11.10 20.14
CA GLN A 194 20.73 -11.92 18.98
C GLN A 194 21.96 -12.45 18.24
N LEU A 195 23.04 -11.66 18.12
CA LEU A 195 24.31 -12.11 17.55
C LEU A 195 25.02 -13.17 18.41
N GLU A 196 24.96 -13.02 19.74
CA GLU A 196 25.55 -13.97 20.68
C GLU A 196 24.83 -15.32 20.71
N GLU A 197 23.53 -15.33 20.45
CA GLU A 197 22.69 -16.55 20.38
C GLU A 197 22.88 -17.36 19.10
N ILE A 198 23.46 -16.80 18.05
CA ILE A 198 23.68 -17.49 16.78
C ILE A 198 24.85 -18.46 16.93
N ASP A 199 24.60 -19.73 16.65
CA ASP A 199 25.62 -20.77 16.67
C ASP A 199 26.79 -20.40 15.73
N GLU A 200 28.00 -20.39 16.31
CA GLU A 200 29.23 -20.03 15.58
C GLU A 200 29.98 -21.26 15.07
N ASP A 201 29.60 -22.46 15.46
CA ASP A 201 30.33 -23.70 15.10
C ASP A 201 30.19 -24.02 13.61
N ASP A 202 29.03 -23.68 13.01
CA ASP A 202 28.77 -23.91 11.58
C ASP A 202 28.42 -22.59 10.86
N LEU A 203 29.42 -21.83 10.43
CA LEU A 203 29.22 -20.61 9.63
C LEU A 203 28.85 -20.94 8.18
N THR A 204 27.64 -21.42 7.97
CA THR A 204 27.07 -21.59 6.64
C THR A 204 26.72 -20.25 6.00
N SER A 205 26.45 -20.24 4.69
CA SER A 205 26.07 -19.01 3.98
C SER A 205 24.89 -18.27 4.63
N ASP A 206 23.89 -19.02 5.08
CA ASP A 206 22.68 -18.43 5.69
C ASP A 206 22.98 -17.81 7.07
N ILE A 207 23.87 -18.45 7.86
CA ILE A 207 24.31 -17.93 9.16
C ILE A 207 25.19 -16.68 8.96
N ILE A 208 26.11 -16.70 8.00
CA ILE A 208 26.96 -15.54 7.66
C ILE A 208 26.08 -14.36 7.23
N GLU A 209 25.12 -14.59 6.34
CA GLU A 209 24.18 -13.56 5.89
C GLU A 209 23.37 -12.97 7.07
N LEU A 210 22.82 -13.81 7.95
CA LEU A 210 22.07 -13.36 9.12
C LEU A 210 22.92 -12.51 10.06
N ARG A 211 24.18 -12.91 10.32
CA ARG A 211 25.11 -12.15 11.16
C ARG A 211 25.46 -10.79 10.54
N GLU A 212 25.67 -10.76 9.21
CA GLU A 212 25.88 -9.51 8.48
C GLU A 212 24.66 -8.59 8.57
N GLU A 213 23.46 -9.12 8.32
CA GLU A 213 22.19 -8.36 8.43
C GLU A 213 22.03 -7.74 9.83
N ILE A 214 22.25 -8.50 10.91
CA ILE A 214 22.13 -7.97 12.30
C ILE A 214 23.21 -6.91 12.57
N SER A 215 24.41 -7.10 12.07
CA SER A 215 25.50 -6.10 12.19
C SER A 215 25.14 -4.78 11.49
N GLU A 216 24.54 -4.85 10.30
CA GLU A 216 24.03 -3.67 9.58
C GLU A 216 22.85 -3.02 10.33
N GLN A 217 21.96 -3.79 10.94
CA GLN A 217 20.89 -3.29 11.78
C GLN A 217 21.40 -2.48 12.99
N ILE A 218 22.47 -2.97 13.66
CA ILE A 218 23.12 -2.24 14.75
C ILE A 218 23.72 -0.91 14.27
N LYS A 219 24.37 -0.90 13.11
CA LYS A 219 24.91 0.32 12.50
C LYS A 219 23.78 1.31 12.17
N ALA A 220 22.68 0.84 11.59
CA ALA A 220 21.53 1.65 11.25
C ALA A 220 20.87 2.29 12.49
N LEU A 221 20.75 1.55 13.61
CA LEU A 221 20.29 2.09 14.88
C LEU A 221 21.22 3.19 15.41
N ASN A 222 22.52 3.04 15.31
CA ASN A 222 23.48 4.09 15.66
C ASN A 222 23.34 5.32 14.74
N SER A 223 23.12 5.14 13.45
CA SER A 223 22.82 6.23 12.53
C SER A 223 21.51 6.95 12.88
N LEU A 224 20.50 6.22 13.39
CA LEU A 224 19.26 6.81 13.86
C LEU A 224 19.51 7.74 15.07
N LYS A 225 20.35 7.34 16.03
CA LYS A 225 20.78 8.20 17.14
C LYS A 225 21.52 9.45 16.63
N SER A 226 22.44 9.26 15.67
CA SER A 226 23.16 10.35 15.01
C SER A 226 22.20 11.35 14.36
N MET A 227 21.21 10.88 13.61
CA MET A 227 20.18 11.71 13.00
C MET A 227 19.40 12.52 14.06
N ALA A 228 18.89 11.85 15.08
CA ALA A 228 18.11 12.52 16.14
C ALA A 228 18.91 13.58 16.89
N SER A 229 20.20 13.32 17.14
CA SER A 229 21.09 14.27 17.81
C SER A 229 21.28 15.58 17.04
N LYS A 230 21.25 15.55 15.69
CA LYS A 230 21.29 16.75 14.85
C LYS A 230 20.08 17.65 15.07
N TYR A 231 18.93 17.09 15.47
CA TYR A 231 17.74 17.84 15.86
C TYR A 231 17.74 18.23 17.35
N GLY A 232 18.78 17.85 18.12
CA GLY A 232 18.91 18.15 19.53
C GLY A 232 18.19 17.17 20.48
N PHE A 233 17.86 15.96 20.00
CA PHE A 233 17.18 14.95 20.79
C PHE A 233 18.10 13.75 21.08
N ASP A 234 17.97 13.22 22.31
CA ASP A 234 18.59 11.98 22.74
C ASP A 234 17.54 10.86 22.79
N ILE A 235 17.52 10.04 21.77
CA ILE A 235 16.62 8.89 21.64
C ILE A 235 17.24 7.58 22.15
N SER A 236 18.38 7.65 22.83
CA SER A 236 19.01 6.46 23.45
C SER A 236 18.15 5.84 24.55
N VAL A 237 17.28 6.64 25.17
CA VAL A 237 16.40 6.28 26.29
C VAL A 237 14.92 6.33 25.91
N PRO A 238 14.04 5.66 26.68
CA PRO A 238 12.59 5.73 26.47
C PRO A 238 12.05 7.16 26.50
N ALA A 239 10.96 7.39 25.76
CA ALA A 239 10.25 8.68 25.74
C ALA A 239 9.61 8.99 27.10
N LYS A 240 9.72 10.24 27.55
CA LYS A 240 9.21 10.70 28.85
C LYS A 240 7.76 11.13 28.82
N ASN A 241 7.30 11.66 27.70
CA ASN A 241 5.99 12.27 27.55
C ASN A 241 5.42 12.06 26.14
N ALA A 242 4.21 12.49 25.89
CA ALA A 242 3.51 12.33 24.60
C ALA A 242 4.27 12.96 23.44
N LYS A 243 4.84 14.15 23.62
CA LYS A 243 5.62 14.82 22.56
C LYS A 243 6.84 14.00 22.16
N GLU A 244 7.61 13.51 23.14
CA GLU A 244 8.76 12.65 22.89
C GLU A 244 8.32 11.30 22.25
N ALA A 245 7.23 10.69 22.71
CA ALA A 245 6.76 9.43 22.16
C ALA A 245 6.41 9.55 20.67
N ILE A 246 5.72 10.62 20.27
CA ILE A 246 5.41 10.91 18.87
C ILE A 246 6.70 11.20 18.09
N GLN A 247 7.62 11.99 18.66
CA GLN A 247 8.87 12.37 18.00
C GLN A 247 9.81 11.17 17.80
N TRP A 248 9.98 10.29 18.81
CA TRP A 248 10.81 9.08 18.71
C TRP A 248 10.26 8.10 17.66
N LEU A 249 8.95 7.87 17.71
CA LEU A 249 8.26 7.05 16.72
C LEU A 249 8.45 7.63 15.31
N TYR A 250 8.28 8.94 15.15
CA TYR A 250 8.48 9.59 13.86
C TYR A 250 9.95 9.52 13.38
N PHE A 251 10.93 9.66 14.26
CA PHE A 251 12.34 9.47 13.88
C PHE A 251 12.61 8.05 13.40
N GLY A 252 12.05 7.03 14.02
CA GLY A 252 12.14 5.66 13.55
C GLY A 252 11.59 5.51 12.12
N TYR A 253 10.41 6.05 11.88
CA TYR A 253 9.78 6.07 10.56
C TYR A 253 10.58 6.89 9.55
N LEU A 254 11.02 8.09 9.91
CA LEU A 254 11.83 8.95 9.04
C LEU A 254 13.15 8.29 8.65
N GLY A 255 13.81 7.61 9.60
CA GLY A 255 15.03 6.87 9.33
C GLY A 255 14.81 5.76 8.30
N ALA A 256 13.72 4.98 8.43
CA ALA A 256 13.35 3.96 7.46
C ALA A 256 13.13 4.53 6.05
N ILE A 257 12.47 5.70 5.94
CA ILE A 257 12.26 6.40 4.65
C ILE A 257 13.59 6.84 4.03
N LYS A 258 14.55 7.27 4.85
CA LYS A 258 15.88 7.69 4.37
C LYS A 258 16.74 6.50 3.95
N ASP A 259 16.53 5.33 4.56
CA ASP A 259 17.30 4.13 4.32
C ASP A 259 16.89 3.42 3.03
N GLN A 260 15.61 3.46 2.66
CA GLN A 260 15.13 2.77 1.46
C GLN A 260 14.15 3.60 0.60
N ASN A 261 14.14 3.27 -0.69
CA ASN A 261 13.24 3.81 -1.69
C ASN A 261 12.02 2.88 -1.90
N GLY A 262 11.34 2.54 -0.81
CA GLY A 262 10.28 1.54 -0.79
C GLY A 262 9.04 1.90 -1.59
N ALA A 263 8.39 0.91 -2.15
CA ALA A 263 7.12 1.07 -2.85
C ALA A 263 5.94 1.33 -1.89
N ALA A 264 6.08 0.99 -0.61
CA ALA A 264 5.07 1.21 0.42
C ALA A 264 5.77 1.38 1.77
N MET A 265 5.79 2.59 2.27
CA MET A 265 6.40 2.97 3.54
C MET A 265 5.29 3.18 4.57
N SER A 266 4.66 2.10 5.01
CA SER A 266 3.51 2.14 5.91
C SER A 266 3.92 2.44 7.34
N LEU A 267 3.10 3.23 8.05
CA LEU A 267 3.37 3.62 9.44
C LEU A 267 3.03 2.50 10.43
N GLY A 268 1.96 1.78 10.17
CA GLY A 268 1.51 0.66 10.99
C GLY A 268 0.24 0.93 11.77
N ARG A 269 0.28 0.80 13.10
CA ARG A 269 -0.84 0.99 14.01
C ARG A 269 -0.37 1.73 15.25
N THR A 270 -0.44 3.04 15.19
CA THR A 270 0.19 3.90 16.21
C THR A 270 -0.79 4.58 17.14
N SER A 271 -2.06 4.72 16.72
CA SER A 271 -3.05 5.52 17.44
C SER A 271 -3.26 5.08 18.91
N THR A 272 -3.47 3.80 19.16
CA THR A 272 -3.71 3.24 20.49
C THR A 272 -2.47 3.34 21.38
N PHE A 273 -1.28 3.09 20.81
CA PHE A 273 -0.01 3.23 21.53
C PHE A 273 0.24 4.68 22.00
N LEU A 274 0.11 5.63 21.08
CA LEU A 274 0.35 7.05 21.38
C LEU A 274 -0.68 7.61 22.37
N ASP A 275 -1.92 7.09 22.34
CA ASP A 275 -2.96 7.51 23.27
C ASP A 275 -2.58 7.25 24.73
N ILE A 276 -1.84 6.18 25.01
CA ILE A 276 -1.37 5.86 26.38
C ILE A 276 -0.56 7.02 26.96
N TYR A 277 0.40 7.55 26.21
CA TYR A 277 1.20 8.70 26.63
C TYR A 277 0.38 9.99 26.70
N ILE A 278 -0.50 10.22 25.71
CA ILE A 278 -1.33 11.41 25.63
C ILE A 278 -2.31 11.47 26.81
N GLN A 279 -3.01 10.38 27.12
CA GLN A 279 -3.97 10.36 28.22
C GLN A 279 -3.28 10.52 29.58
N ARG A 280 -2.15 9.83 29.79
CA ARG A 280 -1.35 10.02 31.00
C ARG A 280 -0.95 11.51 31.20
N ASP A 281 -0.46 12.14 30.16
CA ASP A 281 0.00 13.54 30.24
C ASP A 281 -1.17 14.52 30.44
N ILE A 282 -2.35 14.22 29.90
CA ILE A 282 -3.58 14.99 30.15
C ILE A 282 -4.03 14.83 31.62
N GLU A 283 -4.07 13.60 32.12
CA GLU A 283 -4.46 13.30 33.49
C GLU A 283 -3.50 13.95 34.52
N ASN A 284 -2.22 14.00 34.18
CA ASN A 284 -1.20 14.66 35.01
C ASN A 284 -1.18 16.20 34.85
N GLY A 285 -2.03 16.78 33.99
CA GLY A 285 -2.10 18.22 33.72
C GLY A 285 -0.90 18.79 32.97
N VAL A 286 -0.09 17.93 32.36
CA VAL A 286 1.06 18.30 31.52
C VAL A 286 0.62 18.70 30.12
N LEU A 287 -0.45 18.09 29.62
CA LEU A 287 -0.98 18.29 28.27
C LEU A 287 -2.47 18.65 28.34
N THR A 288 -2.95 19.47 27.40
CA THR A 288 -4.38 19.73 27.20
C THR A 288 -4.89 19.02 25.96
N GLU A 289 -6.22 18.84 25.82
CA GLU A 289 -6.83 18.26 24.61
C GLU A 289 -6.44 19.05 23.34
N GLU A 290 -6.38 20.38 23.44
CA GLU A 290 -5.96 21.25 22.32
C GLU A 290 -4.51 21.00 21.91
N LYS A 291 -3.59 20.87 22.90
CA LYS A 291 -2.18 20.59 22.64
C LYS A 291 -1.96 19.16 22.15
N ALA A 292 -2.75 18.21 22.62
CA ALA A 292 -2.73 16.85 22.12
C ALA A 292 -3.10 16.80 20.63
N GLN A 293 -4.14 17.54 20.22
CA GLN A 293 -4.51 17.66 18.81
C GLN A 293 -3.42 18.37 18.00
N GLU A 294 -2.80 19.44 18.52
CA GLU A 294 -1.68 20.14 17.87
C GLU A 294 -0.50 19.20 17.58
N LEU A 295 -0.12 18.35 18.51
CA LEU A 295 0.95 17.36 18.32
C LEU A 295 0.61 16.38 17.20
N ILE A 296 -0.63 15.89 17.16
CA ILE A 296 -1.09 14.96 16.11
C ILE A 296 -1.19 15.66 14.75
N ASP A 297 -1.70 16.88 14.70
CA ASP A 297 -1.74 17.68 13.45
C ASP A 297 -0.32 17.87 12.88
N HIS A 298 0.64 18.27 13.73
CA HIS A 298 2.03 18.45 13.30
C HIS A 298 2.71 17.14 12.87
N PHE A 299 2.41 16.03 13.55
CA PHE A 299 2.86 14.70 13.14
C PHE A 299 2.34 14.33 11.75
N VAL A 300 1.04 14.50 11.52
CA VAL A 300 0.43 14.21 10.21
C VAL A 300 0.97 15.14 9.11
N MET A 301 1.26 16.40 9.41
CA MET A 301 1.94 17.29 8.45
C MET A 301 3.28 16.71 7.98
N LYS A 302 4.07 16.13 8.89
CA LYS A 302 5.34 15.48 8.53
C LYS A 302 5.14 14.30 7.59
N LEU A 303 4.15 13.46 7.85
CA LEU A 303 3.82 12.33 6.98
C LEU A 303 3.40 12.80 5.58
N ARG A 304 2.73 13.95 5.46
CA ARG A 304 2.31 14.56 4.19
C ARG A 304 3.45 15.18 3.39
N LEU A 305 4.63 15.37 3.97
CA LEU A 305 5.81 15.96 3.30
C LEU A 305 6.75 14.93 2.68
N VAL A 306 6.54 13.64 2.96
CA VAL A 306 7.41 12.59 2.44
C VAL A 306 7.35 12.53 0.91
N ARG A 307 8.51 12.51 0.26
CA ARG A 307 8.67 12.47 -1.19
C ARG A 307 9.81 11.54 -1.59
N PHE A 308 9.60 10.77 -2.66
CA PHE A 308 10.69 10.08 -3.33
C PHE A 308 10.92 10.67 -4.73
N LEU A 309 12.13 10.52 -5.26
CA LEU A 309 12.44 10.84 -6.64
C LEU A 309 12.09 9.64 -7.52
N ARG A 310 11.16 9.81 -8.46
CA ARG A 310 10.64 8.76 -9.34
C ARG A 310 10.78 9.15 -10.81
N THR A 311 10.82 8.14 -11.68
CA THR A 311 10.74 8.37 -13.14
C THR A 311 9.33 8.75 -13.57
N PRO A 312 9.15 9.43 -14.71
CA PRO A 312 7.84 9.72 -15.27
C PRO A 312 7.00 8.46 -15.51
N GLU A 313 7.61 7.35 -15.92
CA GLU A 313 6.92 6.07 -16.13
C GLU A 313 6.38 5.49 -14.83
N TYR A 314 7.10 5.67 -13.71
CA TYR A 314 6.61 5.30 -12.39
C TYR A 314 5.40 6.16 -12.00
N ASN A 315 5.49 7.45 -12.23
CA ASN A 315 4.42 8.39 -11.92
C ASN A 315 3.15 8.11 -12.74
N GLU A 316 3.29 7.71 -14.00
CA GLU A 316 2.15 7.27 -14.84
C GLU A 316 1.51 5.99 -14.28
N LEU A 317 2.32 5.02 -13.89
CA LEU A 317 1.85 3.73 -13.37
C LEU A 317 1.07 3.87 -12.05
N PHE A 318 1.50 4.78 -11.17
CA PHE A 318 1.00 4.91 -9.80
C PHE A 318 0.28 6.24 -9.52
N SER A 319 0.04 7.06 -10.53
CA SER A 319 -0.60 8.38 -10.42
C SER A 319 0.17 9.35 -9.52
N GLY A 320 1.47 9.48 -9.76
CA GLY A 320 2.40 10.29 -8.99
C GLY A 320 3.45 9.44 -8.28
N ASP A 321 3.95 9.96 -7.16
CA ASP A 321 4.93 9.27 -6.30
C ASP A 321 4.36 8.95 -4.90
N PRO A 322 3.24 8.20 -4.80
CA PRO A 322 2.68 7.88 -3.50
C PRO A 322 3.67 7.05 -2.68
N VAL A 323 3.73 7.34 -1.40
CA VAL A 323 4.59 6.64 -0.43
C VAL A 323 3.80 5.54 0.28
N TRP A 324 2.47 5.62 0.22
CA TRP A 324 1.53 4.74 0.94
C TRP A 324 1.84 4.67 2.44
N VAL A 325 1.89 5.85 3.06
CA VAL A 325 2.00 6.01 4.51
C VAL A 325 0.68 5.57 5.13
N THR A 326 0.51 4.26 5.30
CA THR A 326 -0.75 3.69 5.80
C THR A 326 -0.72 3.63 7.31
N GLU A 327 -1.74 4.22 7.94
CA GLU A 327 -2.02 4.13 9.37
C GLU A 327 -3.30 3.37 9.60
N SER A 328 -3.22 2.29 10.36
CA SER A 328 -4.35 1.41 10.72
C SER A 328 -4.94 1.83 12.04
N ILE A 329 -6.24 2.09 12.08
CA ILE A 329 -6.95 2.70 13.21
C ILE A 329 -8.13 1.83 13.64
N GLY A 330 -8.35 1.70 14.94
CA GLY A 330 -9.49 0.97 15.49
C GLY A 330 -9.26 -0.54 15.56
N GLY A 331 -10.28 -1.32 15.25
CA GLY A 331 -10.27 -2.77 15.44
C GLY A 331 -10.58 -3.21 16.88
N MET A 332 -10.53 -4.53 17.09
CA MET A 332 -10.83 -5.16 18.38
C MET A 332 -9.62 -5.93 18.90
N GLY A 333 -9.42 -5.93 20.20
CA GLY A 333 -8.48 -6.82 20.88
C GLY A 333 -8.98 -8.28 20.90
N ILE A 334 -8.05 -9.21 21.03
CA ILE A 334 -8.38 -10.64 21.22
C ILE A 334 -9.22 -10.84 22.49
N ASP A 335 -9.00 -9.99 23.50
CA ASP A 335 -9.75 -9.97 24.76
C ASP A 335 -11.17 -9.40 24.64
N GLY A 336 -11.56 -8.94 23.46
CA GLY A 336 -12.89 -8.42 23.16
C GLY A 336 -13.08 -6.93 23.44
N ARG A 337 -12.07 -6.23 24.00
CA ARG A 337 -12.10 -4.76 24.12
C ARG A 337 -11.87 -4.11 22.75
N THR A 338 -12.49 -2.96 22.51
CA THR A 338 -12.14 -2.16 21.33
C THR A 338 -10.74 -1.56 21.48
N LEU A 339 -10.00 -1.47 20.36
CA LEU A 339 -8.72 -0.75 20.30
C LEU A 339 -8.91 0.72 19.86
N VAL A 340 -10.15 1.17 19.73
CA VAL A 340 -10.47 2.59 19.55
C VAL A 340 -10.15 3.34 20.85
N THR A 341 -9.41 4.44 20.68
CA THR A 341 -9.06 5.39 21.74
C THR A 341 -9.39 6.80 21.32
N LYS A 342 -9.27 7.78 22.21
CA LYS A 342 -9.43 9.20 21.82
C LYS A 342 -8.47 9.60 20.69
N ASN A 343 -7.27 9.03 20.66
CA ASN A 343 -6.30 9.34 19.60
C ASN A 343 -6.71 8.77 18.23
N SER A 344 -7.55 7.74 18.18
CA SER A 344 -8.17 7.27 16.94
C SER A 344 -9.01 8.38 16.29
N PHE A 345 -9.78 9.10 17.10
CA PHE A 345 -10.55 10.28 16.64
C PHE A 345 -9.62 11.43 16.23
N ARG A 346 -8.56 11.74 17.02
CA ARG A 346 -7.62 12.85 16.72
C ARG A 346 -6.93 12.67 15.38
N ILE A 347 -6.49 11.46 15.04
CA ILE A 347 -5.85 11.18 13.75
C ILE A 347 -6.85 11.37 12.60
N LEU A 348 -8.07 10.84 12.71
CA LEU A 348 -9.11 11.06 11.70
C LEU A 348 -9.51 12.54 11.59
N HIS A 349 -9.53 13.27 12.70
CA HIS A 349 -9.86 14.70 12.74
C HIS A 349 -8.87 15.59 11.98
N THR A 350 -7.66 15.13 11.72
CA THR A 350 -6.70 15.85 10.87
C THR A 350 -7.23 16.08 9.46
N LEU A 351 -8.18 15.26 8.98
CA LEU A 351 -8.87 15.50 7.72
C LEU A 351 -9.74 16.77 7.73
N GLN A 352 -10.15 17.22 8.91
CA GLN A 352 -10.86 18.50 9.08
C GLN A 352 -9.87 19.64 9.34
N ASN A 353 -8.91 19.45 10.25
CA ASN A 353 -7.96 20.50 10.63
C ASN A 353 -6.99 20.89 9.52
N LEU A 354 -6.56 19.93 8.69
CA LEU A 354 -5.60 20.11 7.60
C LEU A 354 -6.23 19.92 6.21
N GLY A 355 -7.52 19.59 6.16
CA GLY A 355 -8.20 19.21 4.94
C GLY A 355 -7.87 17.79 4.46
N PRO A 356 -8.69 17.27 3.52
CA PRO A 356 -8.48 15.95 2.95
C PRO A 356 -7.15 15.84 2.21
N ALA A 357 -6.53 14.66 2.29
CA ALA A 357 -5.29 14.36 1.58
C ALA A 357 -5.19 12.85 1.31
N PRO A 358 -4.44 12.44 0.28
CA PRO A 358 -4.16 11.04 0.00
C PRO A 358 -3.39 10.34 1.12
N GLU A 359 -2.54 11.07 1.82
CA GLU A 359 -1.63 10.55 2.83
C GLU A 359 -1.70 11.37 4.13
N PRO A 360 -1.54 10.70 5.29
CA PRO A 360 -1.46 9.25 5.44
C PRO A 360 -2.70 8.54 4.89
N ASN A 361 -2.52 7.31 4.36
CA ASN A 361 -3.63 6.47 3.91
C ASN A 361 -4.35 5.90 5.13
N LEU A 362 -5.38 6.60 5.59
CA LEU A 362 -6.11 6.26 6.81
C LEU A 362 -7.01 5.06 6.58
N THR A 363 -6.72 3.98 7.30
CA THR A 363 -7.41 2.70 7.21
C THR A 363 -8.10 2.38 8.52
N VAL A 364 -9.44 2.36 8.52
CA VAL A 364 -10.22 1.93 9.68
C VAL A 364 -10.36 0.41 9.65
N LEU A 365 -9.82 -0.26 10.66
CA LEU A 365 -10.01 -1.68 10.88
C LEU A 365 -11.41 -1.90 11.47
N TRP A 366 -12.33 -2.31 10.59
CA TRP A 366 -13.74 -2.36 10.90
C TRP A 366 -14.15 -3.68 11.54
N SER A 367 -14.93 -3.58 12.62
CA SER A 367 -15.70 -4.66 13.20
C SER A 367 -17.12 -4.19 13.45
N THR A 368 -18.10 -5.06 13.32
CA THR A 368 -19.48 -4.75 13.70
C THR A 368 -19.62 -4.39 15.18
N ARG A 369 -18.61 -4.77 16.01
CA ARG A 369 -18.54 -4.48 17.45
C ARG A 369 -17.81 -3.19 17.83
N LEU A 370 -17.34 -2.40 16.85
CA LEU A 370 -16.75 -1.10 17.14
C LEU A 370 -17.77 -0.16 17.80
N PRO A 371 -17.31 0.79 18.66
CA PRO A 371 -18.17 1.79 19.25
C PRO A 371 -18.98 2.55 18.19
N GLU A 372 -20.27 2.70 18.43
CA GLU A 372 -21.21 3.31 17.47
C GLU A 372 -20.83 4.76 17.12
N GLU A 373 -20.39 5.53 18.11
CA GLU A 373 -19.96 6.92 17.91
C GLU A 373 -18.70 7.00 17.01
N PHE A 374 -17.78 6.04 17.14
CA PHE A 374 -16.61 5.96 16.27
C PHE A 374 -17.00 5.59 14.83
N LYS A 375 -17.89 4.62 14.63
CA LYS A 375 -18.42 4.25 13.32
C LYS A 375 -19.06 5.44 12.62
N LYS A 376 -19.93 6.19 13.32
CA LYS A 376 -20.58 7.40 12.81
C LYS A 376 -19.59 8.50 12.46
N PHE A 377 -18.59 8.72 13.32
CA PHE A 377 -17.55 9.72 13.08
C PHE A 377 -16.72 9.40 11.82
N ALA A 378 -16.22 8.19 11.71
CA ALA A 378 -15.41 7.74 10.56
C ALA A 378 -16.21 7.80 9.24
N THR A 379 -17.46 7.30 9.22
CA THR A 379 -18.31 7.32 8.03
C THR A 379 -18.74 8.75 7.66
N GLY A 380 -19.03 9.60 8.65
CA GLY A 380 -19.30 11.02 8.42
C GLY A 380 -18.13 11.76 7.75
N LEU A 381 -16.90 11.43 8.13
CA LEU A 381 -15.70 11.96 7.46
C LEU A 381 -15.53 11.38 6.03
N SER A 382 -15.81 10.09 5.83
CA SER A 382 -15.77 9.49 4.48
C SER A 382 -16.73 10.15 3.51
N ILE A 383 -17.95 10.43 3.95
CA ILE A 383 -18.98 11.13 3.14
C ILE A 383 -18.47 12.52 2.70
N LYS A 384 -17.75 13.21 3.57
CA LYS A 384 -17.26 14.57 3.31
C LYS A 384 -15.93 14.62 2.54
N THR A 385 -15.08 13.60 2.65
CA THR A 385 -13.67 13.70 2.21
C THR A 385 -13.22 12.63 1.23
N SER A 386 -13.90 11.49 1.16
CA SER A 386 -13.45 10.30 0.41
C SER A 386 -11.99 9.90 0.71
N ALA A 387 -11.50 10.14 1.93
CA ALA A 387 -10.09 9.97 2.31
C ALA A 387 -9.82 8.76 3.21
N ILE A 388 -10.85 7.98 3.56
CA ILE A 388 -10.75 6.83 4.46
C ILE A 388 -11.09 5.55 3.69
N GLN A 389 -10.35 4.47 3.97
CA GLN A 389 -10.71 3.11 3.58
C GLN A 389 -11.04 2.26 4.80
N TYR A 390 -11.72 1.15 4.57
CA TYR A 390 -12.15 0.23 5.61
C TYR A 390 -11.68 -1.18 5.30
N GLU A 391 -11.23 -1.90 6.33
CA GLU A 391 -10.82 -3.29 6.20
C GLU A 391 -11.38 -4.15 7.33
N ASN A 392 -11.71 -5.39 7.03
CA ASN A 392 -12.41 -6.33 7.91
C ASN A 392 -11.51 -6.85 9.02
N ASP A 393 -11.55 -6.20 10.19
CA ASP A 393 -10.78 -6.64 11.36
C ASP A 393 -11.21 -8.04 11.84
N ASP A 394 -12.49 -8.33 11.83
CA ASP A 394 -13.00 -9.63 12.29
C ASP A 394 -12.47 -10.80 11.44
N LEU A 395 -12.28 -10.58 10.13
CA LEU A 395 -11.70 -11.57 9.23
C LEU A 395 -10.19 -11.72 9.45
N MET A 396 -9.45 -10.61 9.52
CA MET A 396 -7.99 -10.61 9.61
C MET A 396 -7.48 -11.01 11.00
N ARG A 397 -8.17 -10.61 12.06
CA ARG A 397 -7.77 -10.88 13.46
C ARG A 397 -7.71 -12.37 13.78
N ILE A 398 -8.48 -13.21 13.10
CA ILE A 398 -8.47 -14.67 13.30
C ILE A 398 -7.06 -15.25 13.10
N THR A 399 -6.34 -14.79 12.10
CA THR A 399 -5.02 -15.32 11.73
C THR A 399 -3.85 -14.47 12.21
N LEU A 400 -4.06 -13.15 12.33
CA LEU A 400 -2.99 -12.19 12.62
C LEU A 400 -2.92 -11.78 14.10
N GLY A 401 -3.98 -12.03 14.88
CA GLY A 401 -4.11 -11.46 16.21
C GLY A 401 -4.52 -10.00 16.15
N ASP A 402 -4.25 -9.23 17.21
CA ASP A 402 -4.70 -7.85 17.35
C ASP A 402 -3.58 -6.80 17.20
N ASP A 403 -2.35 -7.23 16.90
CA ASP A 403 -1.21 -6.32 16.65
C ASP A 403 -0.68 -6.47 15.21
N TYR A 404 -1.54 -6.13 14.27
CA TYR A 404 -1.21 -6.06 12.85
C TYR A 404 -1.53 -4.68 12.29
N GLY A 405 -0.92 -4.34 11.17
CA GLY A 405 -1.21 -3.15 10.40
C GLY A 405 -1.38 -3.49 8.93
N ILE A 406 -1.82 -2.51 8.15
CA ILE A 406 -1.97 -2.65 6.70
C ILE A 406 -0.75 -2.06 6.00
N ALA A 407 -0.07 -2.88 5.23
CA ALA A 407 1.00 -2.42 4.37
C ALA A 407 0.46 -1.97 3.03
N CYS A 408 0.91 -0.82 2.55
CA CYS A 408 0.50 -0.26 1.27
C CYS A 408 -1.01 0.05 1.25
N CYS A 409 -1.75 -0.76 0.52
CA CYS A 409 -3.15 -0.55 0.21
C CYS A 409 -4.07 -1.46 1.03
N VAL A 410 -3.79 -2.77 1.02
CA VAL A 410 -4.73 -3.81 1.51
C VAL A 410 -4.04 -5.02 2.13
N SER A 411 -2.72 -4.99 2.32
CA SER A 411 -1.96 -6.17 2.77
C SER A 411 -1.80 -6.21 4.28
N PRO A 412 -2.50 -7.08 5.00
CA PRO A 412 -2.35 -7.15 6.45
C PRO A 412 -1.06 -7.89 6.84
N MET A 413 -0.35 -7.39 7.87
CA MET A 413 0.83 -8.05 8.41
C MET A 413 1.06 -7.73 9.88
N LYS A 414 1.66 -8.68 10.61
CA LYS A 414 2.05 -8.50 12.02
C LYS A 414 3.19 -7.49 12.12
N ILE A 415 3.00 -6.43 12.90
CA ILE A 415 3.97 -5.34 13.04
C ILE A 415 5.23 -5.84 13.76
N GLY A 416 6.40 -5.57 13.17
CA GLY A 416 7.70 -5.96 13.72
C GLY A 416 7.98 -7.47 13.78
N LYS A 417 7.10 -8.31 13.23
CA LYS A 417 7.22 -9.79 13.23
C LYS A 417 7.14 -10.40 11.84
N GLN A 418 6.62 -9.64 10.89
CA GLN A 418 6.42 -10.08 9.51
C GLN A 418 6.97 -9.04 8.55
N MET A 419 7.57 -9.50 7.46
CA MET A 419 7.92 -8.66 6.33
C MET A 419 7.40 -9.30 5.06
N GLN A 420 7.17 -8.49 4.03
CA GLN A 420 6.64 -8.97 2.78
C GLN A 420 7.58 -8.65 1.63
N PHE A 421 7.99 -9.68 0.90
CA PHE A 421 8.63 -9.52 -0.39
C PHE A 421 7.62 -8.99 -1.40
N PHE A 422 7.69 -7.68 -1.69
CA PHE A 422 6.75 -7.03 -2.58
C PHE A 422 6.78 -7.65 -3.97
N GLY A 423 5.62 -7.98 -4.47
CA GLY A 423 5.44 -8.51 -5.82
C GLY A 423 4.89 -7.47 -6.79
N ALA A 424 4.53 -7.96 -7.93
CA ALA A 424 3.95 -7.22 -9.04
C ALA A 424 2.50 -7.68 -9.28
N ARG A 425 2.09 -7.72 -10.54
CA ARG A 425 0.82 -8.34 -10.96
C ARG A 425 1.01 -9.19 -12.18
N ALA A 426 0.37 -10.36 -12.18
CA ALA A 426 0.15 -11.17 -13.38
C ALA A 426 -1.18 -10.74 -14.02
N ASN A 427 -1.16 -10.52 -15.33
CA ASN A 427 -2.34 -10.13 -16.09
C ASN A 427 -3.13 -11.37 -16.51
N LEU A 428 -4.19 -11.73 -15.78
CA LEU A 428 -4.99 -12.93 -16.05
C LEU A 428 -5.77 -12.86 -17.37
N ALA A 429 -6.24 -11.69 -17.78
CA ALA A 429 -6.92 -11.53 -19.06
C ALA A 429 -5.95 -11.78 -20.22
N LYS A 430 -4.73 -11.25 -20.14
CA LYS A 430 -3.69 -11.49 -21.16
C LYS A 430 -3.22 -12.95 -21.15
N THR A 431 -3.15 -13.57 -19.99
CA THR A 431 -2.86 -15.01 -19.84
C THR A 431 -3.90 -15.87 -20.57
N LEU A 432 -5.19 -15.50 -20.51
CA LEU A 432 -6.26 -16.16 -21.24
C LEU A 432 -6.08 -16.01 -22.78
N LEU A 433 -5.75 -14.80 -23.25
CA LEU A 433 -5.50 -14.55 -24.66
C LEU A 433 -4.27 -15.33 -25.19
N TYR A 434 -3.24 -15.49 -24.34
CA TYR A 434 -2.08 -16.35 -24.68
C TYR A 434 -2.46 -17.83 -24.75
N ALA A 435 -3.35 -18.28 -23.88
CA ALA A 435 -3.87 -19.65 -23.95
C ALA A 435 -4.60 -19.92 -25.28
N ILE A 436 -5.41 -18.96 -25.73
CA ILE A 436 -6.11 -19.05 -27.03
C ILE A 436 -5.11 -19.02 -28.20
N ASN A 437 -4.06 -18.21 -28.11
CA ASN A 437 -3.10 -17.97 -29.19
C ASN A 437 -1.81 -18.80 -29.11
N GLY A 438 -1.77 -19.86 -28.28
CA GLY A 438 -0.62 -20.75 -28.19
C GLY A 438 0.66 -20.08 -27.67
N GLY A 439 0.53 -19.12 -26.76
CA GLY A 439 1.64 -18.41 -26.12
C GLY A 439 2.13 -17.17 -26.88
N LYS A 440 1.44 -16.80 -27.98
CA LYS A 440 1.71 -15.55 -28.69
C LYS A 440 0.98 -14.37 -28.09
N ASP A 441 1.66 -13.24 -28.06
CA ASP A 441 1.07 -11.96 -27.66
C ASP A 441 0.06 -11.49 -28.73
N GLU A 442 -1.15 -11.24 -28.33
CA GLU A 442 -2.27 -10.91 -29.21
C GLU A 442 -2.17 -9.53 -29.88
N VAL A 443 -1.33 -8.64 -29.32
CA VAL A 443 -1.10 -7.29 -29.84
C VAL A 443 0.10 -7.26 -30.77
N SER A 444 1.23 -7.85 -30.36
CA SER A 444 2.48 -7.79 -31.11
C SER A 444 2.74 -9.00 -32.03
N GLY A 445 1.97 -10.08 -31.85
CA GLY A 445 2.18 -11.36 -32.57
C GLY A 445 3.43 -12.15 -32.15
N LYS A 446 4.22 -11.63 -31.17
CA LYS A 446 5.46 -12.25 -30.74
C LYS A 446 5.20 -13.46 -29.84
N GLN A 447 6.05 -14.50 -29.97
CA GLN A 447 6.05 -15.63 -29.03
C GLN A 447 6.64 -15.18 -27.68
N VAL A 448 5.80 -15.06 -26.65
CA VAL A 448 6.17 -14.59 -25.30
C VAL A 448 6.25 -15.74 -24.32
N ALA A 449 5.25 -16.60 -24.29
CA ALA A 449 5.23 -17.85 -23.53
C ALA A 449 5.76 -19.01 -24.40
N PRO A 450 6.02 -20.20 -23.81
CA PRO A 450 6.33 -21.39 -24.59
C PRO A 450 5.24 -21.65 -25.65
N MET A 451 5.62 -22.28 -26.73
CA MET A 451 4.69 -22.65 -27.80
C MET A 451 3.76 -23.75 -27.30
N PHE A 452 2.48 -23.41 -27.14
CA PHE A 452 1.39 -24.34 -26.97
C PHE A 452 0.60 -24.44 -28.28
N GLU A 453 -0.15 -25.51 -28.45
CA GLU A 453 -1.03 -25.61 -29.60
C GLU A 453 -2.17 -24.57 -29.49
N PRO A 454 -2.32 -23.63 -30.43
CA PRO A 454 -3.37 -22.63 -30.36
C PRO A 454 -4.75 -23.23 -30.59
N ILE A 455 -5.78 -22.57 -30.13
CA ILE A 455 -7.16 -22.90 -30.44
C ILE A 455 -7.45 -22.44 -31.86
N THR A 456 -7.88 -23.33 -32.74
CA THR A 456 -8.11 -23.04 -34.18
C THR A 456 -9.57 -23.09 -34.57
N THR A 457 -10.45 -23.51 -33.65
CA THR A 457 -11.92 -23.59 -33.88
C THR A 457 -12.53 -22.23 -34.17
N GLU A 458 -13.62 -22.20 -34.92
CA GLU A 458 -14.35 -20.97 -35.24
C GLU A 458 -15.04 -20.38 -34.03
N TYR A 459 -15.59 -21.24 -33.17
CA TYR A 459 -16.19 -20.87 -31.89
C TYR A 459 -15.36 -21.44 -30.74
N LEU A 460 -15.26 -20.71 -29.65
CA LEU A 460 -14.57 -21.16 -28.46
C LEU A 460 -15.40 -22.18 -27.70
N ASP A 461 -14.76 -23.30 -27.33
CA ASP A 461 -15.31 -24.30 -26.42
C ASP A 461 -14.78 -24.04 -25.01
N TYR A 462 -15.66 -24.09 -24.00
CA TYR A 462 -15.31 -23.76 -22.62
C TYR A 462 -14.27 -24.69 -22.02
N ASP A 463 -14.44 -26.01 -22.24
CA ASP A 463 -13.55 -27.01 -21.63
C ASP A 463 -12.17 -27.01 -22.30
N GLU A 464 -12.11 -26.79 -23.62
CA GLU A 464 -10.86 -26.62 -24.36
C GLU A 464 -10.11 -25.36 -23.87
N VAL A 465 -10.81 -24.23 -23.77
CA VAL A 465 -10.23 -22.96 -23.28
C VAL A 465 -9.70 -23.12 -21.86
N MET A 466 -10.49 -23.72 -20.97
CA MET A 466 -10.09 -23.92 -19.58
C MET A 466 -8.87 -24.82 -19.43
N SER A 467 -8.77 -25.90 -20.23
CA SER A 467 -7.61 -26.78 -20.24
C SER A 467 -6.32 -26.05 -20.64
N LYS A 468 -6.38 -25.22 -21.68
CA LYS A 468 -5.23 -24.44 -22.14
C LYS A 468 -4.90 -23.25 -21.21
N TYR A 469 -5.92 -22.65 -20.64
CA TYR A 469 -5.76 -21.55 -19.68
C TYR A 469 -5.10 -22.04 -18.39
N ASP A 470 -5.48 -23.22 -17.90
CA ASP A 470 -4.85 -23.84 -16.74
C ASP A 470 -3.34 -24.04 -16.92
N GLN A 471 -2.93 -24.57 -18.10
CA GLN A 471 -1.51 -24.74 -18.44
C GLN A 471 -0.78 -23.39 -18.55
N MET A 472 -1.42 -22.37 -19.12
CA MET A 472 -0.82 -21.05 -19.26
C MET A 472 -0.69 -20.36 -17.90
N MET A 473 -1.68 -20.49 -17.01
CA MET A 473 -1.59 -19.97 -15.64
C MET A 473 -0.43 -20.64 -14.85
N ASP A 474 -0.20 -21.93 -15.03
CA ASP A 474 0.94 -22.62 -14.38
C ASP A 474 2.29 -22.06 -14.88
N TYR A 475 2.42 -21.83 -16.19
CA TYR A 475 3.61 -21.18 -16.74
C TYR A 475 3.81 -19.77 -16.19
N VAL A 476 2.74 -18.96 -16.12
CA VAL A 476 2.81 -17.58 -15.61
C VAL A 476 3.19 -17.58 -14.13
N ALA A 477 2.61 -18.46 -13.32
CA ALA A 477 2.96 -18.61 -11.91
C ALA A 477 4.46 -18.94 -11.73
N LYS A 478 4.99 -19.86 -12.56
CA LYS A 478 6.41 -20.24 -12.56
C LYS A 478 7.34 -19.06 -12.85
N ILE A 479 7.10 -18.32 -13.92
CA ILE A 479 7.97 -17.20 -14.30
C ILE A 479 7.83 -16.03 -13.32
N TYR A 480 6.67 -15.89 -12.70
CA TYR A 480 6.41 -14.87 -11.69
C TYR A 480 7.28 -15.11 -10.45
N ILE A 481 7.25 -16.32 -9.89
CA ILE A 481 8.10 -16.67 -8.74
C ILE A 481 9.59 -16.58 -9.09
N LYS A 482 10.01 -16.98 -10.28
CA LYS A 482 11.39 -16.79 -10.76
C LYS A 482 11.82 -15.32 -10.73
N ALA A 483 10.98 -14.43 -11.24
CA ALA A 483 11.26 -12.98 -11.25
C ALA A 483 11.41 -12.44 -9.82
N LEU A 484 10.48 -12.77 -8.94
CA LEU A 484 10.51 -12.31 -7.55
C LEU A 484 11.70 -12.85 -6.77
N ASN A 485 12.07 -14.11 -6.97
CA ASN A 485 13.28 -14.68 -6.36
C ASN A 485 14.55 -13.91 -6.74
N CYS A 486 14.70 -13.58 -8.03
CA CYS A 486 15.83 -12.76 -8.50
C CYS A 486 15.85 -11.38 -7.84
N ILE A 487 14.69 -10.72 -7.79
CA ILE A 487 14.55 -9.37 -7.26
C ILE A 487 14.91 -9.34 -5.77
N HIS A 488 14.33 -10.22 -4.98
CA HIS A 488 14.47 -10.16 -3.52
C HIS A 488 15.84 -10.64 -3.04
N PHE A 489 16.46 -11.60 -3.75
CA PHE A 489 17.86 -11.95 -3.52
C PHE A 489 18.79 -10.74 -3.77
N MET A 490 18.60 -10.04 -4.89
CA MET A 490 19.46 -8.91 -5.23
C MET A 490 19.17 -7.70 -4.33
N HIS A 491 17.97 -7.60 -3.78
CA HIS A 491 17.61 -6.57 -2.80
C HIS A 491 18.41 -6.75 -1.51
N ASP A 492 18.37 -7.94 -0.91
CA ASP A 492 19.14 -8.25 0.30
C ASP A 492 20.65 -8.01 0.07
N LYS A 493 21.14 -8.33 -1.13
CA LYS A 493 22.57 -8.20 -1.44
C LYS A 493 23.07 -6.77 -1.67
N TYR A 494 22.27 -5.88 -2.24
CA TYR A 494 22.73 -4.57 -2.72
C TYR A 494 21.99 -3.37 -2.13
N SER A 495 20.83 -3.58 -1.54
CA SER A 495 19.96 -2.51 -1.04
C SER A 495 19.12 -2.97 0.16
N TYR A 496 19.80 -3.61 1.14
CA TYR A 496 19.16 -4.11 2.35
C TYR A 496 18.64 -2.96 3.22
N GLU A 497 17.42 -3.06 3.70
CA GLU A 497 16.73 -2.06 4.52
C GLU A 497 17.01 -2.26 6.02
N ALA A 498 18.23 -1.97 6.41
CA ALA A 498 18.80 -2.31 7.72
C ALA A 498 18.05 -1.67 8.89
N LEU A 499 17.68 -0.39 8.80
CA LEU A 499 16.99 0.28 9.89
C LEU A 499 15.58 -0.25 10.10
N GLU A 500 14.83 -0.48 9.03
CA GLU A 500 13.48 -1.00 9.13
C GLU A 500 13.47 -2.41 9.71
N MET A 501 14.42 -3.24 9.26
CA MET A 501 14.61 -4.60 9.78
C MET A 501 15.16 -4.63 11.21
N ALA A 502 15.89 -3.60 11.66
CA ALA A 502 16.32 -3.46 13.06
C ALA A 502 15.13 -3.33 14.03
N LEU A 503 13.99 -2.91 13.55
CA LEU A 503 12.73 -2.76 14.30
C LEU A 503 11.83 -4.00 14.21
N HIS A 504 12.43 -5.15 13.87
CA HIS A 504 11.77 -6.47 13.84
C HIS A 504 12.38 -7.44 14.84
N ASP A 505 11.61 -8.47 15.18
CA ASP A 505 12.12 -9.64 15.90
C ASP A 505 13.20 -10.35 15.06
N LYS A 506 14.03 -11.18 15.71
CA LYS A 506 15.06 -11.97 15.00
C LYS A 506 14.43 -12.93 13.99
N ASP A 507 13.39 -13.63 14.39
CA ASP A 507 12.69 -14.62 13.57
C ASP A 507 11.52 -13.95 12.84
N VAL A 508 11.82 -13.37 11.67
CA VAL A 508 10.83 -12.70 10.85
C VAL A 508 10.10 -13.68 9.95
N PHE A 509 8.77 -13.72 10.05
CA PHE A 509 7.93 -14.44 9.11
C PHE A 509 7.90 -13.72 7.77
N ARG A 510 8.29 -14.42 6.70
CA ARG A 510 8.37 -13.83 5.36
C ARG A 510 7.23 -14.30 4.48
N THR A 511 6.57 -13.35 3.81
CA THR A 511 5.61 -13.61 2.74
C THR A 511 6.12 -13.08 1.41
N MET A 512 5.67 -13.69 0.31
CA MET A 512 5.97 -13.22 -1.04
C MET A 512 4.65 -12.82 -1.71
N ALA A 513 4.46 -11.51 -1.86
CA ALA A 513 3.23 -10.94 -2.39
C ALA A 513 3.13 -11.12 -3.90
N CYS A 514 2.30 -12.03 -4.33
CA CYS A 514 1.89 -12.15 -5.73
C CYS A 514 0.57 -11.42 -5.93
N GLY A 515 0.38 -10.75 -7.05
CA GLY A 515 -0.87 -10.06 -7.36
C GLY A 515 -1.42 -10.47 -8.71
N ILE A 516 -2.72 -10.33 -8.88
CA ILE A 516 -3.42 -10.51 -10.16
C ILE A 516 -4.17 -9.26 -10.58
N ALA A 517 -4.23 -9.04 -11.89
CA ALA A 517 -5.02 -8.00 -12.53
C ALA A 517 -5.93 -8.62 -13.59
N GLY A 518 -7.09 -8.00 -13.81
CA GLY A 518 -8.03 -8.43 -14.84
C GLY A 518 -8.90 -9.63 -14.46
N LEU A 519 -9.12 -9.87 -13.17
CA LEU A 519 -9.98 -10.96 -12.68
C LEU A 519 -11.38 -10.89 -13.28
N SER A 520 -12.05 -9.73 -13.20
CA SER A 520 -13.40 -9.54 -13.74
C SER A 520 -13.46 -9.74 -15.24
N VAL A 521 -12.43 -9.30 -16.00
CA VAL A 521 -12.34 -9.49 -17.45
C VAL A 521 -12.17 -10.97 -17.80
N ALA A 522 -11.32 -11.69 -17.07
CA ALA A 522 -11.14 -13.13 -17.27
C ALA A 522 -12.41 -13.93 -16.92
N ALA A 523 -13.05 -13.60 -15.79
CA ALA A 523 -14.30 -14.24 -15.37
C ALA A 523 -15.44 -13.98 -16.37
N ASP A 524 -15.62 -12.75 -16.81
CA ASP A 524 -16.64 -12.39 -17.80
C ASP A 524 -16.37 -13.04 -19.15
N SER A 525 -15.09 -13.12 -19.58
CA SER A 525 -14.70 -13.81 -20.82
C SER A 525 -15.03 -15.29 -20.77
N LEU A 526 -14.73 -15.96 -19.67
CA LEU A 526 -15.09 -17.38 -19.47
C LEU A 526 -16.60 -17.56 -19.36
N SER A 527 -17.30 -16.63 -18.73
CA SER A 527 -18.76 -16.62 -18.66
C SER A 527 -19.38 -16.49 -20.06
N ALA A 528 -18.87 -15.60 -20.90
CA ALA A 528 -19.30 -15.43 -22.29
C ALA A 528 -19.08 -16.74 -23.09
N ILE A 529 -17.91 -17.35 -22.96
CA ILE A 529 -17.60 -18.63 -23.64
C ILE A 529 -18.52 -19.75 -23.17
N LYS A 530 -18.88 -19.76 -21.89
CA LYS A 530 -19.71 -20.84 -21.30
C LYS A 530 -21.21 -20.70 -21.58
N TYR A 531 -21.73 -19.47 -21.58
CA TYR A 531 -23.18 -19.23 -21.58
C TYR A 531 -23.70 -18.55 -22.86
N ALA A 532 -22.80 -18.02 -23.69
CA ALA A 532 -23.10 -17.50 -25.02
C ALA A 532 -22.32 -18.27 -26.10
N LYS A 533 -22.36 -17.79 -27.32
CA LYS A 533 -21.49 -18.29 -28.42
C LYS A 533 -20.46 -17.24 -28.77
N VAL A 534 -19.18 -17.57 -28.63
CA VAL A 534 -18.09 -16.65 -28.93
C VAL A 534 -17.35 -17.11 -30.19
N LYS A 535 -17.57 -16.38 -31.26
CA LYS A 535 -16.88 -16.58 -32.56
C LYS A 535 -15.54 -15.84 -32.53
N VAL A 536 -14.48 -16.53 -32.97
CA VAL A 536 -13.12 -15.98 -33.02
C VAL A 536 -12.87 -15.32 -34.35
N ILE A 537 -12.41 -14.07 -34.34
CA ILE A 537 -11.94 -13.35 -35.52
C ILE A 537 -10.42 -13.37 -35.52
N ARG A 538 -9.82 -13.93 -36.59
CA ARG A 538 -8.37 -14.07 -36.76
C ARG A 538 -7.85 -13.16 -37.84
N ASN A 539 -6.60 -12.67 -37.64
CA ASN A 539 -5.86 -11.95 -38.65
C ASN A 539 -5.25 -12.93 -39.69
N GLU A 540 -4.55 -12.39 -40.68
CA GLU A 540 -3.89 -13.16 -41.75
C GLU A 540 -2.83 -14.15 -41.24
N GLN A 541 -2.31 -13.94 -40.01
CA GLN A 541 -1.33 -14.80 -39.37
C GLN A 541 -1.99 -15.91 -38.53
N GLY A 542 -3.33 -15.98 -38.53
CA GLY A 542 -4.12 -16.94 -37.75
C GLY A 542 -4.24 -16.55 -36.23
N LEU A 543 -3.78 -15.38 -35.83
CA LEU A 543 -3.85 -14.89 -34.46
C LEU A 543 -5.28 -14.43 -34.16
N ALA A 544 -5.86 -14.91 -33.04
CA ALA A 544 -7.14 -14.41 -32.55
C ALA A 544 -6.97 -12.97 -32.03
N VAL A 545 -7.62 -12.02 -32.70
CA VAL A 545 -7.48 -10.59 -32.45
C VAL A 545 -8.79 -9.90 -32.07
N ASP A 546 -9.94 -10.57 -32.33
CA ASP A 546 -11.27 -10.05 -31.96
C ASP A 546 -12.26 -11.20 -31.76
N TYR A 547 -13.41 -10.87 -31.15
CA TYR A 547 -14.44 -11.84 -30.81
C TYR A 547 -15.83 -11.26 -31.07
N GLN A 548 -16.70 -12.07 -31.68
CA GLN A 548 -18.11 -11.74 -31.86
C GLN A 548 -18.94 -12.63 -30.95
N ILE A 549 -19.78 -12.00 -30.10
CA ILE A 549 -20.57 -12.68 -29.08
C ILE A 549 -22.03 -12.74 -29.56
N GLU A 550 -22.60 -13.95 -29.59
CA GLU A 550 -23.99 -14.20 -29.91
C GLU A 550 -24.70 -14.74 -28.64
N GLY A 551 -25.70 -13.98 -28.19
CA GLY A 551 -26.43 -14.26 -26.93
C GLY A 551 -25.97 -13.39 -25.77
N ASP A 552 -26.60 -13.61 -24.62
CA ASP A 552 -26.27 -12.92 -23.36
C ASP A 552 -25.57 -13.88 -22.38
N PHE A 553 -24.82 -13.32 -21.44
CA PHE A 553 -24.07 -14.08 -20.44
C PHE A 553 -24.06 -13.34 -19.09
N PRO A 554 -23.95 -14.08 -17.97
CA PRO A 554 -23.78 -13.48 -16.64
C PRO A 554 -22.51 -12.63 -16.56
N LYS A 555 -22.61 -11.44 -15.95
CA LYS A 555 -21.49 -10.51 -15.77
C LYS A 555 -21.18 -10.34 -14.29
N PHE A 556 -19.91 -10.41 -13.94
CA PHE A 556 -19.42 -10.27 -12.56
C PHE A 556 -19.85 -8.92 -11.95
N GLY A 557 -20.19 -8.93 -10.67
CA GLY A 557 -20.63 -7.75 -9.93
C GLY A 557 -22.16 -7.59 -9.84
N ASN A 558 -22.94 -8.61 -10.18
CA ASN A 558 -24.40 -8.59 -10.17
C ASN A 558 -25.04 -9.63 -9.23
N ASP A 559 -24.24 -10.21 -8.31
CA ASP A 559 -24.66 -11.28 -7.41
C ASP A 559 -25.19 -12.52 -8.13
N ASP A 560 -24.54 -12.87 -9.24
CA ASP A 560 -24.88 -14.04 -10.05
C ASP A 560 -23.84 -15.16 -9.84
N ASP A 561 -24.22 -16.20 -9.13
CA ASP A 561 -23.33 -17.33 -8.77
C ASP A 561 -22.72 -18.03 -9.98
N ARG A 562 -23.31 -17.94 -11.18
CA ARG A 562 -22.80 -18.56 -12.38
C ARG A 562 -21.44 -17.98 -12.80
N VAL A 563 -21.24 -16.68 -12.64
CA VAL A 563 -19.99 -15.99 -12.96
C VAL A 563 -19.15 -15.71 -11.71
N ASP A 564 -19.76 -15.45 -10.56
CA ASP A 564 -19.05 -15.21 -9.30
C ASP A 564 -18.20 -16.43 -8.94
N LYS A 565 -18.74 -17.65 -9.13
CA LYS A 565 -18.00 -18.90 -8.94
C LYS A 565 -16.80 -19.03 -9.88
N ILE A 566 -16.90 -18.58 -11.13
CA ILE A 566 -15.76 -18.58 -12.06
C ILE A 566 -14.63 -17.69 -11.52
N ALA A 567 -14.96 -16.51 -11.01
CA ALA A 567 -13.98 -15.61 -10.40
C ALA A 567 -13.31 -16.25 -9.16
N VAL A 568 -14.10 -16.86 -8.27
CA VAL A 568 -13.59 -17.58 -7.08
C VAL A 568 -12.65 -18.73 -7.48
N ASP A 569 -13.05 -19.55 -8.45
CA ASP A 569 -12.28 -20.70 -8.91
C ASP A 569 -10.94 -20.24 -9.57
N LEU A 570 -10.93 -19.13 -10.30
CA LEU A 570 -9.70 -18.54 -10.86
C LEU A 570 -8.71 -18.09 -9.78
N VAL A 571 -9.19 -17.44 -8.73
CA VAL A 571 -8.36 -17.00 -7.60
C VAL A 571 -7.72 -18.20 -6.91
N ARG A 572 -8.52 -19.23 -6.57
CA ARG A 572 -8.03 -20.46 -5.93
C ARG A 572 -7.03 -21.19 -6.80
N CYS A 573 -7.35 -21.38 -8.07
CA CYS A 573 -6.49 -22.05 -9.04
C CYS A 573 -5.13 -21.36 -9.18
N PHE A 574 -5.08 -20.03 -9.28
CA PHE A 574 -3.84 -19.32 -9.45
C PHE A 574 -2.99 -19.33 -8.17
N ASP A 575 -3.59 -19.19 -6.98
CA ASP A 575 -2.91 -19.33 -5.69
C ASP A 575 -2.27 -20.72 -5.54
N GLU A 576 -3.01 -21.79 -5.83
CA GLU A 576 -2.48 -23.16 -5.81
C GLU A 576 -1.28 -23.35 -6.74
N LYS A 577 -1.31 -22.72 -7.93
CA LYS A 577 -0.17 -22.78 -8.88
C LYS A 577 1.06 -22.04 -8.38
N LEU A 578 0.89 -20.87 -7.75
CA LEU A 578 2.01 -20.12 -7.14
C LEU A 578 2.72 -20.96 -6.07
N ARG A 579 1.95 -21.66 -5.22
CA ARG A 579 2.46 -22.47 -4.10
C ARG A 579 3.27 -23.71 -4.54
N LYS A 580 3.21 -24.11 -5.81
CA LYS A 580 4.03 -25.21 -6.36
C LYS A 580 5.51 -24.86 -6.46
N TYR A 581 5.87 -23.57 -6.52
CA TYR A 581 7.22 -23.13 -6.78
C TYR A 581 7.90 -22.61 -5.52
N LYS A 582 9.20 -22.95 -5.35
CA LYS A 582 9.98 -22.48 -4.20
C LYS A 582 10.25 -20.99 -4.30
N SER A 583 10.02 -20.28 -3.22
CA SER A 583 10.29 -18.86 -3.06
C SER A 583 11.61 -18.60 -2.33
N TYR A 584 12.19 -17.44 -2.56
CA TYR A 584 13.39 -16.97 -1.86
C TYR A 584 13.16 -16.95 -0.34
N LYS A 585 14.17 -17.38 0.43
CA LYS A 585 14.12 -17.54 1.91
C LYS A 585 12.87 -18.30 2.40
N ASN A 586 12.35 -19.22 1.60
CA ASN A 586 11.13 -20.01 1.89
C ASN A 586 9.91 -19.14 2.27
N ALA A 587 9.82 -17.93 1.73
CA ALA A 587 8.69 -17.05 1.99
C ALA A 587 7.37 -17.69 1.54
N LYS A 588 6.32 -17.59 2.37
CA LYS A 588 4.97 -18.06 2.00
C LYS A 588 4.43 -17.19 0.86
N GLN A 589 4.08 -17.79 -0.26
CA GLN A 589 3.38 -17.08 -1.33
C GLN A 589 1.99 -16.65 -0.85
N THR A 590 1.66 -15.39 -1.08
CA THR A 590 0.34 -14.81 -0.84
C THR A 590 -0.16 -14.17 -2.12
N LEU A 591 -1.47 -14.08 -2.29
CA LEU A 591 -2.10 -13.50 -3.48
C LEU A 591 -2.90 -12.26 -3.12
N SER A 592 -2.84 -11.23 -3.98
CA SER A 592 -3.72 -10.06 -3.91
C SER A 592 -4.52 -9.87 -5.20
N ILE A 593 -5.70 -9.29 -5.05
CA ILE A 593 -6.54 -8.82 -6.15
C ILE A 593 -6.53 -7.29 -6.09
N LEU A 594 -5.54 -6.69 -6.75
CA LEU A 594 -5.25 -5.27 -6.65
C LEU A 594 -4.57 -4.77 -7.93
N THR A 595 -5.06 -3.69 -8.53
CA THR A 595 -4.45 -3.09 -9.72
C THR A 595 -3.75 -1.76 -9.45
N ILE A 596 -4.05 -1.12 -8.32
CA ILE A 596 -3.69 0.29 -8.10
C ILE A 596 -4.32 1.13 -9.24
N THR A 597 -3.69 2.16 -9.76
CA THR A 597 -4.14 2.91 -10.96
C THR A 597 -3.67 2.30 -12.27
N SER A 598 -2.99 1.15 -12.20
CA SER A 598 -2.45 0.45 -13.37
C SER A 598 -3.53 -0.23 -14.23
N ASN A 599 -4.80 -0.22 -13.81
CA ASN A 599 -5.92 -0.76 -14.59
C ASN A 599 -6.00 -0.15 -16.00
N VAL A 600 -5.65 1.14 -16.17
CA VAL A 600 -5.55 1.80 -17.48
C VAL A 600 -4.39 1.22 -18.29
N VAL A 601 -3.22 1.05 -17.67
CA VAL A 601 -2.03 0.48 -18.33
C VAL A 601 -2.27 -0.96 -18.79
N TYR A 602 -2.94 -1.78 -17.96
CA TYR A 602 -3.33 -3.14 -18.33
C TYR A 602 -4.31 -3.16 -19.51
N GLY A 603 -5.29 -2.25 -19.50
CA GLY A 603 -6.26 -2.12 -20.58
C GLY A 603 -5.61 -1.80 -21.93
N LYS A 604 -4.64 -0.88 -21.94
CA LYS A 604 -3.86 -0.53 -23.13
C LYS A 604 -3.02 -1.70 -23.66
N ALA A 605 -2.40 -2.45 -22.76
CA ALA A 605 -1.50 -3.54 -23.09
C ALA A 605 -2.22 -4.85 -23.47
N THR A 606 -3.53 -4.95 -23.29
CA THR A 606 -4.32 -6.17 -23.54
C THR A 606 -5.26 -5.97 -24.72
N GLY A 607 -5.22 -6.89 -25.68
CA GLY A 607 -6.07 -6.90 -26.86
C GLY A 607 -7.56 -7.03 -26.55
N ASN A 608 -8.41 -7.15 -27.58
CA ASN A 608 -9.84 -7.43 -27.40
C ASN A 608 -10.04 -8.76 -26.68
N THR A 609 -11.06 -8.85 -25.85
CA THR A 609 -11.31 -10.03 -25.01
C THR A 609 -12.68 -10.66 -25.30
N PRO A 610 -12.84 -11.98 -25.05
CA PRO A 610 -14.07 -12.72 -25.38
C PRO A 610 -15.35 -12.21 -24.73
N ASP A 611 -15.26 -11.38 -23.68
CA ASP A 611 -16.38 -10.69 -23.03
C ASP A 611 -16.84 -9.40 -23.74
N GLY A 612 -16.18 -9.04 -24.84
CA GLY A 612 -16.47 -7.85 -25.64
C GLY A 612 -15.72 -6.58 -25.22
N ARG A 613 -14.81 -6.63 -24.21
CA ARG A 613 -13.94 -5.50 -23.86
C ARG A 613 -12.99 -5.21 -25.05
N ARG A 614 -12.87 -3.96 -25.42
CA ARG A 614 -11.99 -3.52 -26.51
C ARG A 614 -10.59 -3.18 -25.99
N GLN A 615 -9.58 -3.38 -26.83
CA GLN A 615 -8.21 -2.92 -26.57
C GLN A 615 -8.21 -1.43 -26.23
N GLY A 616 -7.47 -1.03 -25.21
CA GLY A 616 -7.43 0.34 -24.70
C GLY A 616 -8.45 0.64 -23.62
N ALA A 617 -9.55 -0.10 -23.52
CA ALA A 617 -10.50 0.06 -22.42
C ALA A 617 -9.86 -0.39 -21.11
N PRO A 618 -9.90 0.43 -20.03
CA PRO A 618 -9.36 0.06 -18.71
C PRO A 618 -9.97 -1.22 -18.17
N PHE A 619 -9.21 -1.94 -17.33
CA PHE A 619 -9.77 -3.01 -16.50
C PHE A 619 -10.58 -2.43 -15.34
N GLY A 620 -11.47 -3.20 -14.74
CA GLY A 620 -12.00 -2.90 -13.42
C GLY A 620 -10.86 -2.79 -12.40
N PRO A 621 -10.81 -1.75 -11.54
CA PRO A 621 -9.74 -1.61 -10.57
C PRO A 621 -9.85 -2.67 -9.47
N GLY A 622 -8.77 -3.41 -9.23
CA GLY A 622 -8.74 -4.48 -8.23
C GLY A 622 -9.76 -5.57 -8.51
N ALA A 623 -10.65 -5.82 -7.57
CA ALA A 623 -11.72 -6.81 -7.64
C ALA A 623 -13.02 -6.27 -8.29
N ASN A 624 -13.04 -5.00 -8.70
CA ASN A 624 -14.22 -4.40 -9.29
C ASN A 624 -14.63 -5.08 -10.60
N PRO A 625 -15.94 -5.12 -10.90
CA PRO A 625 -16.41 -5.45 -12.24
C PRO A 625 -15.89 -4.45 -13.28
N LEU A 626 -15.95 -4.80 -14.53
CA LEU A 626 -15.67 -3.87 -15.64
C LEU A 626 -16.73 -2.75 -15.62
N HIS A 627 -16.30 -1.53 -15.92
CA HIS A 627 -17.15 -0.34 -15.85
C HIS A 627 -18.49 -0.52 -16.56
N GLY A 628 -19.58 -0.19 -15.85
CA GLY A 628 -20.96 -0.24 -16.35
C GLY A 628 -21.55 -1.67 -16.47
N ARG A 629 -20.88 -2.70 -15.95
CA ARG A 629 -21.42 -4.07 -15.97
C ARG A 629 -22.19 -4.43 -14.68
N ASP A 630 -21.95 -3.74 -13.59
CA ASP A 630 -22.61 -3.87 -12.30
C ASP A 630 -23.93 -3.10 -12.29
N THR A 631 -24.96 -3.69 -12.89
CA THR A 631 -26.25 -3.05 -13.16
C THR A 631 -27.33 -3.33 -12.11
N ASN A 632 -27.09 -4.28 -11.19
CA ASN A 632 -28.07 -4.71 -10.20
C ASN A 632 -28.05 -3.91 -8.87
N GLY A 633 -27.29 -2.80 -8.81
CA GLY A 633 -27.22 -1.91 -7.65
C GLY A 633 -26.04 -2.18 -6.71
N ALA A 634 -25.92 -1.34 -5.70
CA ALA A 634 -24.78 -1.31 -4.77
C ALA A 634 -24.59 -2.61 -3.99
N LEU A 635 -25.68 -3.18 -3.46
CA LEU A 635 -25.59 -4.41 -2.66
C LEU A 635 -25.20 -5.62 -3.51
N ALA A 636 -25.62 -5.69 -4.76
CA ALA A 636 -25.28 -6.80 -5.64
C ALA A 636 -23.76 -6.86 -5.91
N VAL A 637 -23.11 -5.72 -6.16
CA VAL A 637 -21.65 -5.70 -6.37
C VAL A 637 -20.91 -6.04 -5.07
N MET A 638 -21.37 -5.53 -3.94
CA MET A 638 -20.80 -5.89 -2.63
C MET A 638 -20.88 -7.40 -2.38
N ASN A 639 -22.03 -8.03 -2.66
CA ASN A 639 -22.21 -9.46 -2.50
C ASN A 639 -21.28 -10.27 -3.40
N SER A 640 -21.17 -9.93 -4.69
CA SER A 640 -20.24 -10.61 -5.61
C SER A 640 -18.79 -10.57 -5.10
N ILE A 641 -18.35 -9.41 -4.62
CA ILE A 641 -16.95 -9.23 -4.16
C ILE A 641 -16.73 -9.93 -2.82
N ALA A 642 -17.70 -9.92 -1.90
CA ALA A 642 -17.60 -10.62 -0.62
C ALA A 642 -17.47 -12.16 -0.76
N LYS A 643 -17.86 -12.74 -1.89
CA LYS A 643 -17.66 -14.17 -2.20
C LYS A 643 -16.21 -14.52 -2.55
N LEU A 644 -15.37 -13.55 -2.90
CA LEU A 644 -13.97 -13.82 -3.26
C LEU A 644 -13.20 -14.39 -2.06
N PRO A 645 -12.38 -15.43 -2.27
CA PRO A 645 -11.81 -16.21 -1.17
C PRO A 645 -10.59 -15.49 -0.56
N PHE A 646 -10.76 -14.90 0.62
CA PHE A 646 -9.66 -14.25 1.34
C PHE A 646 -8.60 -15.27 1.79
N ASP A 647 -8.97 -16.51 2.09
CA ASP A 647 -8.05 -17.60 2.43
C ASP A 647 -7.06 -17.96 1.32
N SER A 648 -7.38 -17.62 0.06
CA SER A 648 -6.50 -17.74 -1.10
C SER A 648 -5.94 -16.39 -1.57
N ALA A 649 -6.51 -15.29 -1.12
CA ALA A 649 -6.06 -13.92 -1.44
C ALA A 649 -5.65 -13.17 -0.17
N GLU A 650 -4.81 -13.79 0.66
CA GLU A 650 -4.38 -13.28 1.98
C GLU A 650 -3.63 -11.94 1.91
N ASP A 651 -3.08 -11.57 0.74
CA ASP A 651 -2.44 -10.27 0.50
C ASP A 651 -3.45 -9.16 0.14
N GLY A 652 -4.73 -9.47 0.20
CA GLY A 652 -5.84 -8.52 0.16
C GLY A 652 -6.64 -8.47 -1.14
N ILE A 653 -7.89 -8.08 -0.98
CA ILE A 653 -8.89 -7.97 -2.06
C ILE A 653 -9.36 -6.51 -2.11
N SER A 654 -8.87 -5.74 -3.08
CA SER A 654 -9.21 -4.32 -3.21
C SER A 654 -10.53 -4.12 -3.91
N PHE A 655 -11.44 -3.46 -3.24
CA PHE A 655 -12.72 -3.01 -3.79
C PHE A 655 -12.84 -1.49 -3.71
N THR A 656 -13.22 -0.84 -4.81
CA THR A 656 -13.49 0.61 -4.85
C THR A 656 -14.96 0.85 -5.17
N PHE A 657 -15.65 1.48 -4.25
CA PHE A 657 -17.08 1.73 -4.29
C PHE A 657 -17.36 3.22 -4.42
N ALA A 658 -18.28 3.58 -5.29
CA ALA A 658 -18.73 4.96 -5.45
C ALA A 658 -20.26 5.03 -5.41
N ILE A 659 -20.80 5.96 -4.65
CA ILE A 659 -22.23 6.16 -4.45
C ILE A 659 -22.56 7.65 -4.41
N THR A 660 -23.74 8.05 -4.92
CA THR A 660 -24.17 9.44 -4.79
C THR A 660 -24.65 9.73 -3.36
N PRO A 661 -24.42 10.96 -2.85
CA PRO A 661 -24.88 11.34 -1.52
C PRO A 661 -26.39 11.14 -1.33
N ASP A 662 -27.18 11.41 -2.36
CA ASP A 662 -28.65 11.31 -2.31
C ASP A 662 -29.14 9.86 -2.18
N THR A 663 -28.37 8.91 -2.70
CA THR A 663 -28.67 7.47 -2.55
C THR A 663 -28.47 7.01 -1.10
N LEU A 664 -27.51 7.59 -0.38
CA LEU A 664 -27.30 7.28 1.03
C LEU A 664 -28.40 7.82 1.95
N GLY A 665 -29.03 8.94 1.61
CA GLY A 665 -30.11 9.52 2.41
C GLY A 665 -30.33 11.00 2.14
N LYS A 666 -31.38 11.55 2.73
CA LYS A 666 -31.75 12.97 2.58
C LYS A 666 -31.06 13.86 3.62
N THR A 667 -30.88 13.35 4.82
CA THR A 667 -30.22 14.06 5.92
C THR A 667 -28.81 13.51 6.15
N ASP A 668 -27.96 14.28 6.78
CA ASP A 668 -26.59 13.82 7.10
C ASP A 668 -26.62 12.61 8.06
N GLU A 669 -27.58 12.57 8.99
CA GLU A 669 -27.77 11.44 9.90
C GLU A 669 -28.18 10.17 9.16
N GLU A 670 -29.12 10.26 8.21
CA GLU A 670 -29.52 9.14 7.36
C GLU A 670 -28.34 8.62 6.53
N LYS A 671 -27.57 9.52 5.91
CA LYS A 671 -26.38 9.14 5.11
C LYS A 671 -25.35 8.38 5.94
N VAL A 672 -25.04 8.88 7.13
CA VAL A 672 -24.11 8.25 8.07
C VAL A 672 -24.62 6.88 8.50
N THR A 673 -25.88 6.80 8.95
CA THR A 673 -26.48 5.54 9.40
C THR A 673 -26.51 4.49 8.29
N ASN A 674 -26.92 4.89 7.09
CA ASN A 674 -26.99 3.96 5.96
C ASN A 674 -25.58 3.48 5.52
N LEU A 675 -24.58 4.35 5.54
CA LEU A 675 -23.21 3.92 5.23
C LEU A 675 -22.65 2.96 6.32
N VAL A 676 -22.92 3.21 7.60
CA VAL A 676 -22.57 2.27 8.69
C VAL A 676 -23.22 0.90 8.45
N ASN A 677 -24.53 0.88 8.16
CA ASN A 677 -25.25 -0.36 7.92
C ASN A 677 -24.74 -1.12 6.68
N MET A 678 -24.38 -0.41 5.61
CA MET A 678 -23.79 -1.02 4.41
C MET A 678 -22.42 -1.65 4.71
N LEU A 679 -21.57 -0.97 5.48
CA LEU A 679 -20.27 -1.50 5.90
C LEU A 679 -20.43 -2.72 6.83
N ASP A 680 -21.31 -2.63 7.82
CA ASP A 680 -21.59 -3.76 8.70
C ASP A 680 -22.10 -4.98 7.91
N GLY A 681 -23.00 -4.77 6.95
CA GLY A 681 -23.55 -5.83 6.09
C GLY A 681 -22.48 -6.45 5.18
N TYR A 682 -21.63 -5.64 4.56
CA TYR A 682 -20.54 -6.10 3.70
C TYR A 682 -19.50 -6.93 4.45
N PHE A 683 -19.06 -6.42 5.60
CA PHE A 683 -18.04 -7.11 6.40
C PHE A 683 -18.57 -8.35 7.12
N ALA A 684 -19.86 -8.37 7.51
CA ALA A 684 -20.52 -9.57 8.03
C ALA A 684 -20.58 -10.72 7.01
N GLN A 685 -20.53 -10.42 5.71
CA GLN A 685 -20.46 -11.40 4.62
C GLN A 685 -19.03 -11.76 4.22
N SER A 686 -18.03 -11.43 5.06
CA SER A 686 -16.60 -11.69 4.82
C SER A 686 -15.98 -10.86 3.70
N GLY A 687 -16.57 -9.74 3.31
CA GLY A 687 -15.89 -8.74 2.50
C GLY A 687 -14.57 -8.33 3.19
N HIS A 688 -13.50 -8.17 2.42
CA HIS A 688 -12.17 -7.88 3.01
C HIS A 688 -11.93 -6.39 3.16
N HIS A 689 -12.03 -5.63 2.07
CA HIS A 689 -11.66 -4.22 1.99
C HIS A 689 -12.65 -3.43 1.14
N ILE A 690 -12.85 -2.18 1.48
CA ILE A 690 -13.64 -1.26 0.69
C ILE A 690 -13.10 0.18 0.75
N ASN A 691 -12.88 0.78 -0.41
CA ASN A 691 -12.74 2.22 -0.59
C ASN A 691 -14.13 2.83 -0.78
N VAL A 692 -14.44 3.90 -0.07
CA VAL A 692 -15.73 4.58 -0.19
C VAL A 692 -15.54 5.96 -0.78
N ASN A 693 -16.16 6.19 -1.95
CA ASN A 693 -16.28 7.49 -2.59
C ASN A 693 -17.73 7.96 -2.54
N VAL A 694 -17.96 9.18 -2.08
CA VAL A 694 -19.30 9.78 -2.02
C VAL A 694 -19.28 11.10 -2.75
N PHE A 695 -19.77 11.12 -3.99
CA PHE A 695 -19.83 12.32 -4.83
C PHE A 695 -20.81 12.15 -6.00
N HIS A 696 -21.16 13.26 -6.63
CA HIS A 696 -21.83 13.30 -7.93
C HIS A 696 -20.80 13.36 -9.06
N ARG A 697 -21.13 12.78 -10.21
CA ARG A 697 -20.24 12.76 -11.40
C ARG A 697 -19.90 14.17 -11.87
N GLU A 698 -20.82 15.10 -11.74
CA GLU A 698 -20.69 16.51 -12.11
C GLU A 698 -19.53 17.20 -11.37
N LEU A 699 -19.29 16.82 -10.10
CA LEU A 699 -18.17 17.32 -9.32
C LEU A 699 -16.84 17.00 -9.99
N LEU A 700 -16.68 15.75 -10.46
CA LEU A 700 -15.45 15.32 -11.11
C LEU A 700 -15.26 15.97 -12.49
N LEU A 701 -16.35 16.16 -13.23
CA LEU A 701 -16.34 16.87 -14.51
C LEU A 701 -15.92 18.34 -14.30
N ASP A 702 -16.49 19.05 -13.32
CA ASP A 702 -16.09 20.42 -13.02
C ASP A 702 -14.65 20.52 -12.52
N ALA A 703 -14.21 19.57 -11.68
CA ALA A 703 -12.83 19.51 -11.20
C ALA A 703 -11.81 19.21 -12.32
N MET A 704 -12.22 18.48 -13.35
CA MET A 704 -11.38 18.19 -14.53
C MET A 704 -11.19 19.44 -15.40
N GLU A 705 -12.22 20.28 -15.53
CA GLU A 705 -12.19 21.52 -16.32
C GLU A 705 -11.64 22.73 -15.51
N HIS A 706 -11.85 22.75 -14.18
CA HIS A 706 -11.48 23.83 -13.28
C HIS A 706 -10.68 23.34 -12.07
N PRO A 707 -9.47 22.75 -12.29
CA PRO A 707 -8.67 22.15 -11.20
C PRO A 707 -8.25 23.11 -10.09
N GLU A 708 -8.22 24.42 -10.38
CA GLU A 708 -7.89 25.47 -9.42
C GLU A 708 -8.95 25.64 -8.33
N LYS A 709 -10.21 25.25 -8.59
CA LYS A 709 -11.31 25.30 -7.60
C LYS A 709 -11.23 24.14 -6.59
N TYR A 710 -10.51 23.08 -6.94
CA TYR A 710 -10.51 21.81 -6.20
C TYR A 710 -9.09 21.31 -5.82
N PRO A 711 -8.25 22.14 -5.17
CA PRO A 711 -6.84 21.82 -4.94
C PRO A 711 -6.61 20.62 -4.00
N GLN A 712 -7.60 20.30 -3.17
CA GLN A 712 -7.53 19.20 -2.20
C GLN A 712 -8.55 18.08 -2.48
N LEU A 713 -9.25 18.10 -3.62
CA LEU A 713 -10.22 17.05 -3.95
C LEU A 713 -9.52 15.70 -3.97
N THR A 714 -9.82 14.90 -2.96
CA THR A 714 -9.26 13.57 -2.75
C THR A 714 -10.29 12.53 -3.17
N ILE A 715 -9.85 11.54 -3.92
CA ILE A 715 -10.68 10.40 -4.34
C ILE A 715 -9.95 9.09 -4.03
N ARG A 716 -10.72 8.06 -3.73
CA ARG A 716 -10.23 6.70 -3.61
C ARG A 716 -10.17 6.06 -4.99
N VAL A 717 -9.05 5.42 -5.33
CA VAL A 717 -8.84 4.86 -6.69
C VAL A 717 -8.76 3.35 -6.71
N SER A 718 -7.89 2.74 -5.91
CA SER A 718 -7.78 1.27 -5.74
C SER A 718 -6.83 0.98 -4.58
N GLY A 719 -7.36 0.88 -3.36
CA GLY A 719 -6.58 0.64 -2.14
C GLY A 719 -5.87 1.87 -1.57
N TYR A 720 -5.91 3.02 -2.26
CA TYR A 720 -5.38 4.29 -1.78
C TYR A 720 -6.13 5.48 -2.39
N ALA A 721 -5.83 6.65 -1.89
CA ALA A 721 -6.40 7.91 -2.39
C ALA A 721 -5.37 8.68 -3.23
N VAL A 722 -5.88 9.55 -4.09
CA VAL A 722 -5.09 10.51 -4.86
C VAL A 722 -5.81 11.86 -4.90
N LYS A 723 -5.06 12.93 -5.18
CA LYS A 723 -5.68 14.19 -5.58
C LYS A 723 -6.19 14.05 -7.01
N PHE A 724 -7.48 14.22 -7.22
CA PHE A 724 -8.09 14.07 -8.55
C PHE A 724 -7.44 14.96 -9.61
N THR A 725 -7.07 16.18 -9.22
CA THR A 725 -6.41 17.16 -10.11
C THR A 725 -4.96 16.81 -10.45
N SER A 726 -4.36 15.81 -9.79
CA SER A 726 -3.00 15.33 -10.09
C SER A 726 -2.98 14.13 -11.06
N LEU A 727 -4.15 13.56 -11.36
CA LEU A 727 -4.30 12.47 -12.33
C LEU A 727 -4.08 12.97 -13.76
N THR A 728 -3.55 12.10 -14.62
CA THR A 728 -3.58 12.35 -16.07
C THR A 728 -5.02 12.44 -16.57
N ARG A 729 -5.24 13.15 -17.69
CA ARG A 729 -6.59 13.26 -18.30
C ARG A 729 -7.25 11.90 -18.51
N GLU A 730 -6.50 10.92 -18.90
CA GLU A 730 -6.97 9.56 -19.15
C GLU A 730 -7.39 8.84 -17.85
N GLN A 731 -6.61 8.99 -16.77
CA GLN A 731 -6.96 8.45 -15.46
C GLN A 731 -8.18 9.18 -14.86
N GLN A 732 -8.31 10.49 -15.07
CA GLN A 732 -9.51 11.24 -14.68
C GLN A 732 -10.75 10.69 -15.39
N LEU A 733 -10.65 10.45 -16.69
CA LEU A 733 -11.75 9.86 -17.48
C LEU A 733 -12.08 8.44 -17.03
N ASP A 734 -11.07 7.62 -16.67
CA ASP A 734 -11.30 6.30 -16.08
C ASP A 734 -12.15 6.40 -14.82
N VAL A 735 -11.79 7.30 -13.88
CA VAL A 735 -12.54 7.49 -12.63
C VAL A 735 -13.96 8.00 -12.89
N ILE A 736 -14.13 8.96 -13.80
CA ILE A 736 -15.45 9.52 -14.17
C ILE A 736 -16.38 8.46 -14.77
N ASN A 737 -15.80 7.52 -15.54
CA ASN A 737 -16.54 6.47 -16.22
C ASN A 737 -16.82 5.24 -15.34
N ARG A 738 -16.28 5.17 -14.12
CA ARG A 738 -16.63 4.11 -13.18
C ARG A 738 -18.09 4.17 -12.79
N THR A 739 -18.65 3.05 -12.39
CA THR A 739 -20.01 3.00 -11.87
C THR A 739 -20.11 3.83 -10.60
N ILE A 740 -21.01 4.79 -10.59
CA ILE A 740 -21.45 5.52 -9.39
C ILE A 740 -22.87 5.06 -9.12
N HIS A 741 -23.08 4.41 -7.98
CA HIS A 741 -24.37 3.81 -7.66
C HIS A 741 -25.41 4.89 -7.28
N GLU A 742 -26.53 4.87 -7.96
CA GLU A 742 -27.70 5.73 -7.73
C GLU A 742 -28.87 4.94 -7.09
N LYS A 743 -28.63 3.65 -6.77
CA LYS A 743 -29.56 2.74 -6.11
C LYS A 743 -28.77 1.83 -5.15
N ILE A 744 -29.36 1.58 -3.99
CA ILE A 744 -28.85 0.62 -3.00
C ILE A 744 -29.16 -0.80 -3.43
#